data_954f2c8d21fe1225da6906629d94ad9c
#
_entry.id   954f2c8d21fe1225da6906629d94ad9c
#
_cell.length_a   1.000
_cell.length_b   1.000
_cell.length_c   1.000
_cell.angle_alpha   90.00
_cell.angle_beta   90.00
_cell.angle_gamma   90.00
#
_symmetry.space_group_name_H-M   'P 1'
#
loop_
_entity.id
_entity.type
_entity.pdbx_description
1 polymer ?
#
loop_
_entity_poly.entity_id
_entity_poly.type
_entity_poly.pdbx_seq_one_letter_code
_entity_poly.pdbx_strand_id
1 'polypeptide(L)'
;MSQSPVQIRPDILEKHHRLFGPKTVNGRRVVIEDLIAQLTEQTLGEFHELLAARHSFQDMVRRGEQQYAFLPQGTRISDADGNTATVADIRQGMIDQFFGRRTAIAWRMNPTVPMPADVTTPGLEGTGPSIDLGMAMGALNSGASQWMWDWEDAGGDYKDQLYQGWENLADILEHKWDGKPFVHPTKLEVDEKRKPIPGRPRTYTIKVPPDKWPTIFHRVPGLHLHNRQIAISGDQVPAMIPALVIHALNNYEAQKKNSSGIYYYVPKVETWQEARLVGRLLKGVEEAMGLTRGTLKIKMLNERAEYALQQEAIMWVLRENLIGPNVGRWDYLNSREEMFRHNPKMVIPDPHTIGMTEPSMSYYTRRNALLALVAGGMPIGGMAAVMQNPRAPENDAKALRNIWFDKLLERLTGLFSINGKLHDTYRQSWVATVARDYVDAGREPLVTDAKDLQKVVDKVTPDERKRLENLGLLKGGKIQPLELSELDITVDKLFSQEAWDRLLARPQGPTTEDGMRYAMYMATEFMYQQLLGNNAAAIDDPLTGLRFMNDLATYEIFWHFLYLTVFHGVELTADGRMSKKGDRVTPELFLKLIDERRATVKELFKKLNVTYETTNAELVLTILRRQVVETTPDGKHRPQPRWIKYGSRVLLSIIEEQEADRAEILDGIFGNREDLVANVANARDTAGRRRAEKALRAYDFVYDIYEGHTVKAA
;
A
#
# COMPACT_ATOMS: atom_id res chain seq x y z
N MET A 1 2.93 38.26 -18.30
CA MET A 1 2.66 36.89 -17.91
C MET A 1 2.44 36.91 -16.41
N SER A 2 1.25 36.63 -15.92
CA SER A 2 1.04 36.45 -14.49
C SER A 2 1.90 35.28 -14.05
N GLN A 3 2.64 35.41 -12.95
CA GLN A 3 3.35 34.28 -12.35
C GLN A 3 2.31 33.20 -12.00
N SER A 4 2.65 31.95 -12.26
CA SER A 4 1.81 30.80 -11.83
C SER A 4 1.58 30.91 -10.32
N PRO A 5 0.37 30.64 -9.82
CA PRO A 5 0.10 30.64 -8.38
C PRO A 5 0.83 29.52 -7.64
N VAL A 6 1.44 28.58 -8.38
CA VAL A 6 2.17 27.44 -7.82
C VAL A 6 3.54 27.88 -7.33
N GLN A 7 3.81 27.61 -6.08
CA GLN A 7 5.10 27.81 -5.44
C GLN A 7 5.79 26.45 -5.27
N ILE A 8 6.95 26.31 -5.88
CA ILE A 8 7.79 25.12 -5.75
C ILE A 8 8.96 25.48 -4.85
N ARG A 9 9.29 24.63 -3.89
CA ARG A 9 10.43 24.85 -2.99
C ARG A 9 11.71 25.07 -3.84
N PRO A 10 12.51 26.13 -3.53
CA PRO A 10 13.61 26.55 -4.40
C PRO A 10 14.65 25.47 -4.68
N ASP A 11 15.02 24.66 -3.68
CA ASP A 11 15.98 23.58 -3.82
C ASP A 11 15.48 22.46 -4.76
N ILE A 12 14.17 22.20 -4.78
CA ILE A 12 13.54 21.25 -5.72
C ILE A 12 13.58 21.82 -7.14
N LEU A 13 13.20 23.08 -7.31
CA LEU A 13 13.20 23.69 -8.62
C LEU A 13 14.62 23.81 -9.19
N GLU A 14 15.61 24.15 -8.37
CA GLU A 14 17.02 24.21 -8.78
C GLU A 14 17.52 22.85 -9.26
N LYS A 15 17.29 21.80 -8.47
CA LYS A 15 17.82 20.46 -8.72
C LYS A 15 17.06 19.70 -9.80
N HIS A 16 15.73 19.85 -9.85
CA HIS A 16 14.81 19.06 -10.69
C HIS A 16 14.05 19.91 -11.72
N HIS A 17 14.61 21.05 -12.14
CA HIS A 17 13.96 22.02 -13.04
C HIS A 17 13.39 21.39 -14.33
N ARG A 18 14.02 20.32 -14.84
CA ARG A 18 13.57 19.65 -16.08
C ARG A 18 12.19 18.98 -15.95
N LEU A 19 11.74 18.69 -14.74
CA LEU A 19 10.41 18.09 -14.49
C LEU A 19 9.29 19.12 -14.64
N PHE A 20 9.59 20.39 -14.62
CA PHE A 20 8.64 21.50 -14.60
C PHE A 20 8.61 22.28 -15.92
N GLY A 21 7.77 23.32 -15.98
CA GLY A 21 7.64 24.18 -17.14
C GLY A 21 6.79 23.58 -18.26
N PRO A 22 6.87 24.20 -19.47
CA PRO A 22 6.08 23.80 -20.62
C PRO A 22 6.56 22.48 -21.22
N LYS A 23 5.60 21.60 -21.54
CA LYS A 23 5.82 20.34 -22.26
C LYS A 23 4.97 20.37 -23.55
N THR A 24 5.46 19.69 -24.57
CA THR A 24 4.65 19.43 -25.77
C THR A 24 4.24 17.96 -25.77
N VAL A 25 2.95 17.73 -25.63
CA VAL A 25 2.37 16.40 -25.51
C VAL A 25 1.20 16.29 -26.47
N ASN A 26 1.20 15.25 -27.30
CA ASN A 26 0.18 15.02 -28.34
C ASN A 26 -0.08 16.27 -29.20
N GLY A 27 0.99 17.03 -29.53
CA GLY A 27 0.94 18.26 -30.31
C GLY A 27 0.42 19.49 -29.55
N ARG A 28 0.10 19.40 -28.27
CA ARG A 28 -0.34 20.53 -27.43
C ARG A 28 0.77 20.96 -26.50
N ARG A 29 0.87 22.29 -26.31
CA ARG A 29 1.76 22.86 -25.28
C ARG A 29 0.99 23.00 -23.99
N VAL A 30 1.44 22.31 -22.95
CA VAL A 30 0.86 22.32 -21.57
C VAL A 30 1.95 22.74 -20.60
N VAL A 31 1.65 23.66 -19.69
CA VAL A 31 2.55 24.06 -18.59
C VAL A 31 2.18 23.25 -17.36
N ILE A 32 3.15 22.57 -16.78
CA ILE A 32 2.95 21.66 -15.64
C ILE A 32 2.35 22.39 -14.45
N GLU A 33 2.92 23.55 -14.10
CA GLU A 33 2.50 24.36 -12.96
C GLU A 33 1.06 24.86 -13.13
N ASP A 34 0.70 25.28 -14.34
CA ASP A 34 -0.65 25.78 -14.62
C ASP A 34 -1.70 24.66 -14.50
N LEU A 35 -1.36 23.45 -14.95
CA LEU A 35 -2.26 22.31 -14.83
C LEU A 35 -2.39 21.84 -13.38
N ILE A 36 -1.29 21.83 -12.61
CA ILE A 36 -1.34 21.56 -11.17
C ILE A 36 -2.26 22.56 -10.46
N ALA A 37 -2.11 23.88 -10.77
CA ALA A 37 -2.96 24.92 -10.20
C ALA A 37 -4.43 24.69 -10.55
N GLN A 38 -4.73 24.49 -11.82
CA GLN A 38 -6.08 24.28 -12.31
C GLN A 38 -6.76 23.08 -11.63
N LEU A 39 -6.12 21.94 -11.59
CA LEU A 39 -6.68 20.75 -10.98
C LEU A 39 -6.87 20.90 -9.46
N THR A 40 -5.91 21.56 -8.81
CA THR A 40 -6.01 21.83 -7.37
C THR A 40 -7.18 22.75 -7.07
N GLU A 41 -7.29 23.88 -7.76
CA GLU A 41 -8.40 24.82 -7.57
C GLU A 41 -9.78 24.18 -7.79
N GLN A 42 -9.87 23.26 -8.77
CA GLN A 42 -11.12 22.57 -9.10
C GLN A 42 -11.49 21.46 -8.10
N THR A 43 -10.55 20.96 -7.31
CA THR A 43 -10.76 19.72 -6.54
C THR A 43 -10.40 19.81 -5.07
N LEU A 44 -9.65 20.82 -4.62
CA LEU A 44 -9.13 20.92 -3.24
C LEU A 44 -10.23 20.87 -2.18
N GLY A 45 -11.35 21.59 -2.40
CA GLY A 45 -12.48 21.56 -1.49
C GLY A 45 -13.07 20.15 -1.35
N GLU A 46 -13.27 19.44 -2.48
CA GLU A 46 -13.75 18.06 -2.48
C GLU A 46 -12.77 17.10 -1.79
N PHE A 47 -11.44 17.28 -1.98
CA PHE A 47 -10.43 16.51 -1.23
C PHE A 47 -10.62 16.63 0.28
N HIS A 48 -10.73 17.86 0.78
CA HIS A 48 -10.89 18.09 2.23
C HIS A 48 -12.21 17.53 2.75
N GLU A 49 -13.32 17.73 2.02
CA GLU A 49 -14.62 17.19 2.38
C GLU A 49 -14.60 15.65 2.47
N LEU A 50 -13.97 14.97 1.52
CA LEU A 50 -13.88 13.51 1.49
C LEU A 50 -13.02 12.97 2.63
N LEU A 51 -11.89 13.58 2.92
CA LEU A 51 -11.03 13.18 4.05
C LEU A 51 -11.74 13.42 5.39
N ALA A 52 -12.40 14.56 5.56
CA ALA A 52 -13.22 14.86 6.73
C ALA A 52 -14.40 13.89 6.88
N ALA A 53 -15.00 13.46 5.76
CA ALA A 53 -16.08 12.48 5.76
C ALA A 53 -15.65 11.10 6.28
N ARG A 54 -14.41 10.66 5.97
CA ARG A 54 -13.85 9.43 6.55
C ARG A 54 -13.87 9.48 8.08
N HIS A 55 -13.38 10.58 8.63
CA HIS A 55 -13.31 10.78 10.07
C HIS A 55 -14.69 10.87 10.71
N SER A 56 -15.60 11.70 10.14
CA SER A 56 -16.97 11.86 10.61
C SER A 56 -17.74 10.55 10.59
N PHE A 57 -17.57 9.72 9.56
CA PHE A 57 -18.23 8.42 9.47
C PHE A 57 -17.74 7.47 10.57
N GLN A 58 -16.45 7.41 10.85
CA GLN A 58 -15.91 6.61 11.95
C GLN A 58 -16.45 7.05 13.31
N ASP A 59 -16.60 8.35 13.52
CA ASP A 59 -17.19 8.89 14.74
C ASP A 59 -18.69 8.53 14.87
N MET A 60 -19.46 8.58 13.79
CA MET A 60 -20.85 8.11 13.78
C MET A 60 -20.95 6.61 14.10
N VAL A 61 -20.05 5.79 13.56
CA VAL A 61 -19.97 4.35 13.89
C VAL A 61 -19.64 4.16 15.37
N ARG A 62 -18.70 4.92 15.92
CA ARG A 62 -18.35 4.87 17.34
C ARG A 62 -19.54 5.20 18.25
N ARG A 63 -20.39 6.14 17.86
CA ARG A 63 -21.61 6.53 18.60
C ARG A 63 -22.79 5.60 18.34
N GLY A 64 -22.65 4.59 17.47
CA GLY A 64 -23.74 3.67 17.09
C GLY A 64 -24.78 4.28 16.15
N GLU A 65 -24.50 5.44 15.56
CA GLU A 65 -25.39 6.14 14.62
C GLU A 65 -25.30 5.57 13.21
N GLN A 66 -24.18 4.94 12.87
CA GLN A 66 -23.90 4.30 11.58
C GLN A 66 -23.22 2.95 11.78
N GLN A 67 -23.18 2.17 10.71
CA GLN A 67 -22.44 0.90 10.66
C GLN A 67 -21.79 0.70 9.29
N TYR A 68 -20.69 -0.02 9.25
CA TYR A 68 -20.10 -0.46 8.00
C TYR A 68 -20.98 -1.51 7.34
N ALA A 69 -21.39 -1.27 6.11
CA ALA A 69 -22.26 -2.16 5.35
C ALA A 69 -22.02 -2.02 3.84
N PHE A 70 -22.50 -2.98 3.07
CA PHE A 70 -22.64 -2.77 1.63
C PHE A 70 -23.57 -1.59 1.37
N LEU A 71 -23.31 -0.86 0.28
CA LEU A 71 -24.18 0.27 -0.09
C LEU A 71 -25.63 -0.16 -0.25
N PRO A 72 -26.59 0.62 0.27
CA PRO A 72 -28.03 0.38 0.02
C PRO A 72 -28.35 0.37 -1.47
N GLN A 73 -29.23 -0.51 -1.89
CA GLN A 73 -29.58 -0.70 -3.32
C GLN A 73 -30.08 0.58 -4.00
N GLY A 74 -30.79 1.44 -3.28
CA GLY A 74 -31.31 2.72 -3.78
C GLY A 74 -30.29 3.86 -3.83
N THR A 75 -29.05 3.66 -3.36
CA THR A 75 -28.04 4.71 -3.38
C THR A 75 -27.71 5.10 -4.82
N ARG A 76 -27.79 6.41 -5.13
CA ARG A 76 -27.42 6.94 -6.45
C ARG A 76 -25.92 7.19 -6.51
N ILE A 77 -25.29 6.64 -7.50
CA ILE A 77 -23.86 6.78 -7.82
C ILE A 77 -23.72 7.66 -9.05
N SER A 78 -22.71 8.52 -9.06
CA SER A 78 -22.34 9.31 -10.25
C SER A 78 -20.87 9.15 -10.57
N ASP A 79 -20.53 9.07 -11.86
CA ASP A 79 -19.14 9.05 -12.32
C ASP A 79 -18.58 10.46 -12.63
N ALA A 80 -17.34 10.52 -13.08
CA ALA A 80 -16.66 11.77 -13.45
C ALA A 80 -17.23 12.44 -14.72
N ASP A 81 -18.00 11.71 -15.52
CA ASP A 81 -18.58 12.18 -16.78
C ASP A 81 -20.06 12.57 -16.61
N GLY A 82 -20.61 12.50 -15.37
CA GLY A 82 -21.97 12.87 -15.03
C GLY A 82 -23.01 11.78 -15.25
N ASN A 83 -22.59 10.56 -15.64
CA ASN A 83 -23.52 9.43 -15.71
C ASN A 83 -23.96 9.04 -14.29
N THR A 84 -25.20 8.61 -14.14
CA THR A 84 -25.77 8.20 -12.85
C THR A 84 -26.46 6.86 -12.95
N ALA A 85 -26.33 6.05 -11.88
CA ALA A 85 -27.05 4.78 -11.74
C ALA A 85 -27.35 4.51 -10.27
N THR A 86 -28.28 3.62 -9.98
CA THR A 86 -28.46 3.11 -8.63
C THR A 86 -27.51 1.94 -8.37
N VAL A 87 -27.19 1.68 -7.12
CA VAL A 87 -26.40 0.51 -6.74
C VAL A 87 -27.06 -0.79 -7.21
N ALA A 88 -28.39 -0.87 -7.18
CA ALA A 88 -29.14 -2.01 -7.70
C ALA A 88 -28.88 -2.21 -9.21
N ASP A 89 -28.95 -1.14 -10.00
CA ASP A 89 -28.70 -1.19 -11.43
C ASP A 89 -27.24 -1.59 -11.71
N ILE A 90 -26.30 -1.06 -10.94
CA ILE A 90 -24.87 -1.39 -11.07
C ILE A 90 -24.63 -2.88 -10.81
N ARG A 91 -25.14 -3.42 -9.71
CA ARG A 91 -24.98 -4.84 -9.37
C ARG A 91 -25.63 -5.77 -10.38
N GLN A 92 -26.86 -5.49 -10.75
CA GLN A 92 -27.59 -6.30 -11.73
C GLN A 92 -26.95 -6.19 -13.12
N GLY A 93 -26.60 -4.97 -13.55
CA GLY A 93 -25.98 -4.72 -14.86
C GLY A 93 -24.63 -5.43 -15.04
N MET A 94 -23.80 -5.47 -13.97
CA MET A 94 -22.54 -6.20 -13.96
C MET A 94 -22.75 -7.71 -14.22
N ILE A 95 -23.72 -8.31 -13.51
CA ILE A 95 -24.02 -9.74 -13.61
C ILE A 95 -24.66 -10.06 -14.98
N ASP A 96 -25.58 -9.22 -15.46
CA ASP A 96 -26.23 -9.43 -16.74
C ASP A 96 -25.24 -9.35 -17.90
N GLN A 97 -24.29 -8.41 -17.84
CA GLN A 97 -23.20 -8.35 -18.84
C GLN A 97 -22.34 -9.60 -18.82
N PHE A 98 -21.97 -10.09 -17.66
CA PHE A 98 -21.16 -11.31 -17.53
C PHE A 98 -21.82 -12.52 -18.18
N PHE A 99 -23.15 -12.66 -18.03
CA PHE A 99 -23.92 -13.73 -18.65
C PHE A 99 -24.39 -13.41 -20.09
N GLY A 100 -23.92 -12.32 -20.70
CA GLY A 100 -24.31 -11.90 -22.04
C GLY A 100 -25.77 -11.48 -22.17
N ARG A 101 -26.43 -11.08 -21.07
CA ARG A 101 -27.80 -10.58 -21.06
C ARG A 101 -27.83 -9.08 -21.38
N ARG A 102 -29.01 -8.59 -21.76
CA ARG A 102 -29.21 -7.15 -21.98
C ARG A 102 -29.19 -6.41 -20.63
N THR A 103 -28.25 -5.46 -20.49
CA THR A 103 -28.13 -4.63 -19.30
C THR A 103 -29.06 -3.43 -19.33
N ALA A 104 -29.58 -3.03 -18.16
CA ALA A 104 -30.37 -1.81 -17.98
C ALA A 104 -29.52 -0.54 -18.02
N ILE A 105 -28.24 -0.64 -17.66
CA ILE A 105 -27.27 0.46 -17.69
C ILE A 105 -26.07 0.08 -18.58
N ALA A 106 -25.32 1.09 -19.04
CA ALA A 106 -24.06 0.87 -19.74
C ALA A 106 -23.00 0.34 -18.75
N TRP A 107 -22.92 -0.97 -18.64
CA TRP A 107 -21.85 -1.63 -17.91
C TRP A 107 -20.85 -2.22 -18.91
N ARG A 108 -19.75 -1.55 -19.09
CA ARG A 108 -18.63 -2.04 -19.90
C ARG A 108 -17.36 -1.39 -19.36
N MET A 109 -16.37 -2.22 -19.09
CA MET A 109 -15.04 -1.74 -18.75
C MET A 109 -14.35 -1.17 -19.99
N ASN A 110 -13.76 0.02 -19.86
CA ASN A 110 -13.06 0.71 -20.94
C ASN A 110 -13.89 0.87 -22.22
N PRO A 111 -15.09 1.50 -22.12
CA PRO A 111 -16.01 1.59 -23.25
C PRO A 111 -15.50 2.50 -24.38
N THR A 112 -14.76 3.56 -24.06
CA THR A 112 -14.29 4.56 -25.02
C THR A 112 -12.92 4.18 -25.59
N VAL A 113 -11.94 3.88 -24.78
CA VAL A 113 -10.62 3.40 -25.18
C VAL A 113 -10.42 1.99 -24.62
N PRO A 114 -10.34 0.95 -25.46
CA PRO A 114 -10.12 -0.43 -25.01
C PRO A 114 -8.85 -0.56 -24.16
N MET A 115 -8.80 -1.59 -23.32
CA MET A 115 -7.58 -1.93 -22.59
C MET A 115 -6.47 -2.29 -23.58
N PRO A 116 -5.29 -1.65 -23.50
CA PRO A 116 -4.13 -1.99 -24.31
C PRO A 116 -3.65 -3.42 -24.07
N ALA A 117 -3.04 -4.04 -25.09
CA ALA A 117 -2.57 -5.42 -25.01
C ALA A 117 -1.50 -5.62 -23.94
N ASP A 118 -0.60 -4.65 -23.77
CA ASP A 118 0.49 -4.70 -22.78
C ASP A 118 -0.01 -4.73 -21.33
N VAL A 119 -1.20 -4.17 -21.02
CA VAL A 119 -1.78 -4.21 -19.69
C VAL A 119 -2.65 -5.45 -19.44
N THR A 120 -3.09 -6.13 -20.48
CA THR A 120 -3.94 -7.33 -20.37
C THR A 120 -3.18 -8.65 -20.46
N THR A 121 -1.87 -8.60 -20.72
CA THR A 121 -1.03 -9.80 -20.75
C THR A 121 -0.94 -10.41 -19.35
N PRO A 122 -1.43 -11.65 -19.16
CA PRO A 122 -1.31 -12.35 -17.89
C PRO A 122 0.14 -12.62 -17.52
N GLY A 123 0.45 -12.67 -16.24
CA GLY A 123 1.82 -12.98 -15.81
C GLY A 123 2.17 -12.52 -14.41
N LEU A 124 3.39 -12.04 -14.26
CA LEU A 124 3.92 -11.57 -13.00
C LEU A 124 4.16 -10.07 -13.04
N GLU A 125 3.78 -9.40 -11.97
CA GLU A 125 4.06 -7.99 -11.75
C GLU A 125 5.07 -7.82 -10.63
N GLY A 126 6.17 -7.15 -10.92
CA GLY A 126 7.15 -6.73 -9.92
C GLY A 126 6.72 -5.43 -9.23
N THR A 127 7.17 -5.22 -8.00
CA THR A 127 6.95 -3.97 -7.26
C THR A 127 8.27 -3.49 -6.68
N GLY A 128 8.53 -2.20 -6.72
CA GLY A 128 9.71 -1.60 -6.10
C GLY A 128 9.79 -0.08 -6.23
N PRO A 129 10.62 0.56 -5.37
CA PRO A 129 10.76 2.01 -5.35
C PRO A 129 11.48 2.53 -6.59
N SER A 130 11.06 3.69 -7.06
CA SER A 130 11.66 4.39 -8.22
C SER A 130 12.92 5.17 -7.88
N ILE A 131 13.14 5.49 -6.62
CA ILE A 131 14.28 6.32 -6.18
C ILE A 131 15.61 5.61 -6.32
N ASP A 132 15.62 4.28 -6.27
CA ASP A 132 16.82 3.46 -6.46
C ASP A 132 16.92 3.02 -7.93
N LEU A 133 17.73 3.74 -8.70
CA LEU A 133 17.96 3.45 -10.12
C LEU A 133 18.48 2.03 -10.36
N GLY A 134 19.30 1.49 -9.45
CA GLY A 134 19.80 0.11 -9.54
C GLY A 134 18.67 -0.92 -9.37
N MET A 135 17.72 -0.68 -8.48
CA MET A 135 16.53 -1.53 -8.36
C MET A 135 15.64 -1.42 -9.58
N ALA A 136 15.47 -0.21 -10.12
CA ALA A 136 14.74 0.05 -11.35
C ALA A 136 15.31 -0.74 -12.53
N MET A 137 16.63 -0.67 -12.76
CA MET A 137 17.32 -1.47 -13.80
C MET A 137 17.17 -2.97 -13.56
N GLY A 138 17.19 -3.39 -12.29
CA GLY A 138 16.94 -4.80 -11.90
C GLY A 138 15.54 -5.26 -12.26
N ALA A 139 14.54 -4.41 -12.08
CA ALA A 139 13.16 -4.71 -12.44
C ALA A 139 12.97 -4.83 -13.96
N LEU A 140 13.57 -3.95 -14.74
CA LEU A 140 13.55 -4.04 -16.21
C LEU A 140 14.17 -5.35 -16.71
N ASN A 141 15.20 -5.83 -16.05
CA ASN A 141 15.87 -7.09 -16.38
C ASN A 141 15.16 -8.35 -15.81
N SER A 142 14.08 -8.21 -15.04
CA SER A 142 13.48 -9.31 -14.29
C SER A 142 12.74 -10.32 -15.16
N GLY A 143 12.28 -9.92 -16.35
CA GLY A 143 11.37 -10.70 -17.20
C GLY A 143 9.94 -10.74 -16.67
N ALA A 144 9.58 -9.90 -15.71
CA ALA A 144 8.18 -9.69 -15.31
C ALA A 144 7.37 -9.13 -16.48
N SER A 145 6.07 -9.46 -16.52
CA SER A 145 5.17 -8.90 -17.52
C SER A 145 4.88 -7.43 -17.26
N GLN A 146 4.80 -7.08 -16.00
CA GLN A 146 4.46 -5.72 -15.57
C GLN A 146 5.30 -5.35 -14.34
N TRP A 147 5.44 -4.05 -14.09
CA TRP A 147 6.16 -3.53 -12.93
C TRP A 147 5.48 -2.30 -12.36
N MET A 148 5.09 -2.38 -11.07
CA MET A 148 4.59 -1.27 -10.30
C MET A 148 5.77 -0.46 -9.74
N TRP A 149 5.96 0.73 -10.29
CA TRP A 149 6.88 1.73 -9.79
C TRP A 149 6.24 2.46 -8.62
N ASP A 150 6.69 2.15 -7.44
CA ASP A 150 6.02 2.56 -6.22
C ASP A 150 6.53 3.89 -5.68
N TRP A 151 5.65 4.87 -5.59
CA TRP A 151 5.89 6.17 -4.96
C TRP A 151 5.11 6.37 -3.68
N GLU A 152 4.39 5.37 -3.22
CA GLU A 152 3.62 5.45 -1.99
C GLU A 152 4.33 4.70 -0.85
N ASP A 153 4.07 3.43 -0.58
CA ASP A 153 4.59 2.77 0.62
C ASP A 153 6.08 2.41 0.55
N ALA A 154 6.59 2.03 -0.62
CA ALA A 154 8.02 1.77 -0.82
C ALA A 154 8.77 2.98 -1.39
N GLY A 155 8.05 4.02 -1.80
CA GLY A 155 8.61 5.32 -2.16
C GLY A 155 8.72 6.24 -0.95
N GLY A 156 9.30 7.40 -1.13
CA GLY A 156 9.39 8.44 -0.09
C GLY A 156 9.01 9.79 -0.65
N ASP A 157 8.23 10.56 0.10
CA ASP A 157 8.06 12.00 -0.10
C ASP A 157 9.12 12.83 0.64
N TYR A 158 10.11 12.12 1.19
CA TYR A 158 11.20 12.65 1.97
C TYR A 158 12.23 13.38 1.10
N LYS A 159 12.58 14.60 1.50
CA LYS A 159 13.51 15.47 0.75
C LYS A 159 13.07 15.63 -0.71
N ASP A 160 13.91 15.17 -1.63
CA ASP A 160 13.69 15.23 -3.08
C ASP A 160 13.51 13.86 -3.74
N GLN A 161 13.33 12.80 -2.92
CA GLN A 161 13.31 11.41 -3.41
C GLN A 161 12.22 11.17 -4.47
N LEU A 162 11.06 11.78 -4.30
CA LEU A 162 9.96 11.69 -5.25
C LEU A 162 10.36 12.24 -6.62
N TYR A 163 10.99 13.40 -6.64
CA TYR A 163 11.46 14.07 -7.87
C TYR A 163 12.62 13.31 -8.52
N GLN A 164 13.55 12.80 -7.71
CA GLN A 164 14.62 11.92 -8.22
C GLN A 164 14.06 10.65 -8.85
N GLY A 165 13.01 10.07 -8.27
CA GLY A 165 12.31 8.92 -8.85
C GLY A 165 11.67 9.25 -10.20
N TRP A 166 11.03 10.41 -10.35
CA TRP A 166 10.48 10.86 -11.63
C TRP A 166 11.56 11.09 -12.68
N GLU A 167 12.71 11.66 -12.31
CA GLU A 167 13.84 11.81 -13.22
C GLU A 167 14.45 10.49 -13.64
N ASN A 168 14.63 9.55 -12.70
CA ASN A 168 15.14 8.22 -13.01
C ASN A 168 14.27 7.51 -14.05
N LEU A 169 12.95 7.62 -13.93
CA LEU A 169 12.04 7.06 -14.91
C LEU A 169 12.16 7.76 -16.28
N ALA A 170 12.13 9.08 -16.30
CA ALA A 170 12.27 9.81 -17.54
C ALA A 170 13.59 9.44 -18.26
N ASP A 171 14.69 9.32 -17.53
CA ASP A 171 15.99 8.91 -18.09
C ASP A 171 15.98 7.48 -18.64
N ILE A 172 15.29 6.56 -17.99
CA ILE A 172 15.10 5.19 -18.48
C ILE A 172 14.28 5.20 -19.78
N LEU A 173 13.13 5.88 -19.78
CA LEU A 173 12.23 5.92 -20.92
C LEU A 173 12.81 6.67 -22.13
N GLU A 174 13.72 7.62 -21.91
CA GLU A 174 14.49 8.33 -22.93
C GLU A 174 15.75 7.55 -23.34
N HIS A 175 15.93 6.31 -22.88
CA HIS A 175 17.06 5.42 -23.23
C HIS A 175 18.44 5.98 -22.86
N LYS A 176 18.53 6.87 -21.87
CA LYS A 176 19.81 7.45 -21.43
C LYS A 176 20.75 6.46 -20.79
N TRP A 177 20.22 5.32 -20.31
CA TRP A 177 20.94 4.28 -19.64
C TRP A 177 21.22 3.02 -20.50
N ASP A 178 20.80 3.03 -21.76
CA ASP A 178 21.03 1.91 -22.67
C ASP A 178 22.54 1.68 -22.88
N GLY A 179 22.98 0.47 -22.55
CA GLY A 179 24.38 0.10 -22.66
C GLY A 179 25.34 0.79 -21.67
N LYS A 180 24.82 1.60 -20.74
CA LYS A 180 25.63 2.31 -19.74
C LYS A 180 25.48 1.68 -18.36
N PRO A 181 26.62 1.44 -17.66
CA PRO A 181 26.57 0.98 -16.28
C PRO A 181 26.22 2.12 -15.32
N PHE A 182 25.36 1.84 -14.36
CA PHE A 182 25.11 2.66 -13.17
C PHE A 182 25.88 2.10 -11.99
N VAL A 183 26.82 2.87 -11.46
CA VAL A 183 27.57 2.54 -10.25
C VAL A 183 26.82 3.06 -9.04
N HIS A 184 26.34 2.16 -8.18
CA HIS A 184 25.54 2.56 -7.04
C HIS A 184 26.39 3.31 -5.99
N PRO A 185 25.96 4.49 -5.50
CA PRO A 185 26.79 5.32 -4.62
C PRO A 185 27.09 4.69 -3.27
N THR A 186 26.19 3.87 -2.74
CA THR A 186 26.30 3.31 -1.38
C THR A 186 26.26 1.79 -1.32
N LYS A 187 25.71 1.08 -2.33
CA LYS A 187 25.65 -0.39 -2.32
C LYS A 187 26.93 -0.97 -2.85
N LEU A 188 27.44 -1.99 -2.15
CA LEU A 188 28.62 -2.74 -2.53
C LEU A 188 28.25 -4.08 -3.18
N GLU A 189 29.18 -4.62 -3.98
CA GLU A 189 29.12 -6.02 -4.38
C GLU A 189 29.19 -6.90 -3.14
N VAL A 190 28.70 -8.13 -3.25
CA VAL A 190 28.75 -9.10 -2.16
C VAL A 190 29.51 -10.34 -2.59
N ASP A 191 30.24 -10.94 -1.67
CA ASP A 191 30.92 -12.22 -1.85
C ASP A 191 29.91 -13.39 -1.92
N GLU A 192 30.42 -14.62 -2.07
CA GLU A 192 29.62 -15.86 -2.10
C GLU A 192 28.81 -16.06 -0.81
N LYS A 193 29.28 -15.51 0.32
CA LYS A 193 28.59 -15.53 1.62
C LYS A 193 27.70 -14.30 1.83
N ARG A 194 27.47 -13.52 0.75
CA ARG A 194 26.66 -12.30 0.77
C ARG A 194 27.17 -11.19 1.69
N LYS A 195 28.46 -11.17 2.01
CA LYS A 195 29.07 -10.07 2.75
C LYS A 195 29.49 -8.96 1.78
N PRO A 196 29.29 -7.68 2.13
CA PRO A 196 29.77 -6.57 1.32
C PRO A 196 31.28 -6.64 1.11
N ILE A 197 31.73 -6.47 -0.13
CA ILE A 197 33.14 -6.42 -0.48
C ILE A 197 33.59 -4.96 -0.41
N PRO A 198 34.43 -4.57 0.56
CA PRO A 198 34.89 -3.20 0.69
C PRO A 198 35.59 -2.69 -0.59
N GLY A 199 35.24 -1.44 -0.97
CA GLY A 199 35.83 -0.79 -2.14
C GLY A 199 35.33 -1.29 -3.50
N ARG A 200 34.31 -2.20 -3.53
CA ARG A 200 33.67 -2.64 -4.77
C ARG A 200 32.22 -2.16 -4.83
N PRO A 201 31.95 -0.98 -5.42
CA PRO A 201 30.59 -0.51 -5.59
C PRO A 201 29.81 -1.42 -6.54
N ARG A 202 28.55 -1.66 -6.21
CA ARG A 202 27.67 -2.48 -7.03
C ARG A 202 27.29 -1.76 -8.31
N THR A 203 27.44 -2.44 -9.44
CA THR A 203 27.12 -1.90 -10.76
C THR A 203 25.90 -2.58 -11.33
N TYR A 204 25.03 -1.79 -11.95
CA TYR A 204 23.80 -2.22 -12.61
C TYR A 204 23.84 -1.79 -14.07
N THR A 205 23.22 -2.59 -14.95
CA THR A 205 23.05 -2.27 -16.37
C THR A 205 21.71 -2.79 -16.84
N ILE A 206 21.08 -2.12 -17.78
CA ILE A 206 19.91 -2.64 -18.50
C ILE A 206 20.43 -3.65 -19.53
N LYS A 207 20.03 -4.91 -19.42
CA LYS A 207 20.53 -6.05 -20.22
C LYS A 207 19.58 -6.47 -21.32
N VAL A 208 18.33 -6.05 -21.24
CA VAL A 208 17.25 -6.41 -22.18
C VAL A 208 16.84 -5.21 -23.00
N PRO A 209 16.48 -5.42 -24.29
CA PRO A 209 16.02 -4.31 -25.14
C PRO A 209 14.63 -3.80 -24.67
N PRO A 210 14.25 -2.59 -25.05
CA PRO A 210 13.01 -1.93 -24.60
C PRO A 210 11.72 -2.71 -24.88
N ASP A 211 11.66 -3.48 -25.99
CA ASP A 211 10.52 -4.34 -26.33
C ASP A 211 10.35 -5.55 -25.41
N LYS A 212 11.31 -5.78 -24.51
CA LYS A 212 11.28 -6.81 -23.47
C LYS A 212 11.12 -6.25 -22.06
N TRP A 213 10.97 -4.94 -21.94
CA TRP A 213 10.71 -4.34 -20.64
C TRP A 213 9.32 -4.71 -20.14
N PRO A 214 9.13 -4.83 -18.82
CA PRO A 214 7.78 -4.95 -18.26
C PRO A 214 7.00 -3.67 -18.54
N THR A 215 5.68 -3.80 -18.73
CA THR A 215 4.80 -2.63 -18.75
C THR A 215 4.88 -1.89 -17.42
N ILE A 216 5.14 -0.59 -17.46
CA ILE A 216 5.41 0.21 -16.27
C ILE A 216 4.14 0.87 -15.77
N PHE A 217 3.83 0.64 -14.52
CA PHE A 217 2.78 1.30 -13.77
C PHE A 217 3.35 2.19 -12.68
N HIS A 218 2.70 3.28 -12.44
CA HIS A 218 3.04 4.29 -11.45
C HIS A 218 2.08 4.22 -10.27
N ARG A 219 2.51 3.81 -9.07
CA ARG A 219 1.70 3.97 -7.87
C ARG A 219 1.84 5.40 -7.36
N VAL A 220 0.77 6.20 -7.58
CA VAL A 220 0.71 7.57 -7.11
C VAL A 220 0.49 7.61 -5.59
N PRO A 221 0.87 8.71 -4.91
CA PRO A 221 0.51 8.91 -3.51
C PRO A 221 -1.01 8.87 -3.30
N GLY A 222 -1.45 8.27 -2.18
CA GLY A 222 -2.87 8.22 -1.83
C GLY A 222 -3.49 9.60 -1.56
N LEU A 223 -4.83 9.67 -1.58
CA LEU A 223 -5.58 10.91 -1.34
C LEU A 223 -5.27 11.57 0.02
N HIS A 224 -4.83 10.81 1.00
CA HIS A 224 -4.48 11.28 2.35
C HIS A 224 -3.13 11.99 2.44
N LEU A 225 -2.33 12.03 1.35
CA LEU A 225 -1.00 12.62 1.34
C LEU A 225 -0.98 13.97 0.64
N HIS A 226 -0.23 14.91 1.21
CA HIS A 226 0.03 16.23 0.64
C HIS A 226 1.47 16.34 0.17
N ASN A 227 1.69 17.10 -0.92
CA ASN A 227 3.02 17.38 -1.41
C ASN A 227 3.61 18.54 -0.61
N ARG A 228 4.71 18.27 0.11
CA ARG A 228 5.34 19.25 1.02
C ARG A 228 6.21 20.28 0.31
N GLN A 229 6.52 20.04 -0.96
CA GLN A 229 7.44 20.88 -1.75
C GLN A 229 6.71 21.76 -2.76
N ILE A 230 5.41 21.53 -2.95
CA ILE A 230 4.56 22.34 -3.86
C ILE A 230 3.39 22.91 -3.08
N ALA A 231 3.17 24.21 -3.20
CA ALA A 231 2.08 24.91 -2.56
C ALA A 231 1.35 25.85 -3.54
N ILE A 232 0.09 26.15 -3.25
CA ILE A 232 -0.70 27.18 -3.93
C ILE A 232 -1.26 28.10 -2.86
N SER A 233 -0.95 29.40 -2.98
CA SER A 233 -1.38 30.42 -2.02
C SER A 233 -0.98 30.10 -0.55
N GLY A 234 0.13 29.40 -0.38
CA GLY A 234 0.66 28.98 0.93
C GLY A 234 0.06 27.69 1.48
N ASP A 235 -0.82 26.99 0.73
CA ASP A 235 -1.38 25.71 1.10
C ASP A 235 -0.72 24.58 0.29
N GLN A 236 -0.40 23.48 0.96
CA GLN A 236 0.16 22.31 0.28
C GLN A 236 -0.88 21.68 -0.65
N VAL A 237 -0.44 21.21 -1.80
CA VAL A 237 -1.32 20.53 -2.75
C VAL A 237 -1.44 19.03 -2.41
N PRO A 238 -2.61 18.40 -2.68
CA PRO A 238 -2.73 16.94 -2.61
C PRO A 238 -1.68 16.26 -3.48
N ALA A 239 -0.88 15.34 -2.91
CA ALA A 239 0.30 14.78 -3.57
C ALA A 239 -0.02 13.99 -4.85
N MET A 240 -1.23 13.47 -4.98
CA MET A 240 -1.69 12.77 -6.18
C MET A 240 -1.72 13.69 -7.41
N ILE A 241 -2.07 14.97 -7.26
CA ILE A 241 -2.19 15.89 -8.39
C ILE A 241 -0.83 16.10 -9.11
N PRO A 242 0.24 16.57 -8.43
CA PRO A 242 1.52 16.69 -9.09
C PRO A 242 2.07 15.35 -9.58
N ALA A 243 1.80 14.24 -8.88
CA ALA A 243 2.23 12.92 -9.33
C ALA A 243 1.61 12.54 -10.68
N LEU A 244 0.31 12.74 -10.86
CA LEU A 244 -0.38 12.50 -12.14
C LEU A 244 0.15 13.42 -13.24
N VAL A 245 0.23 14.72 -12.96
CA VAL A 245 0.58 15.75 -13.97
C VAL A 245 2.04 15.64 -14.40
N ILE A 246 2.99 15.62 -13.45
CA ILE A 246 4.43 15.56 -13.75
C ILE A 246 4.76 14.28 -14.51
N HIS A 247 4.23 13.15 -14.07
CA HIS A 247 4.48 11.88 -14.74
C HIS A 247 3.89 11.85 -16.16
N ALA A 248 2.61 12.19 -16.33
CA ALA A 248 1.97 12.13 -17.64
C ALA A 248 2.66 13.04 -18.67
N LEU A 249 2.91 14.30 -18.30
CA LEU A 249 3.46 15.28 -19.23
C LEU A 249 4.93 15.05 -19.58
N ASN A 250 5.72 14.48 -18.66
CA ASN A 250 7.12 14.18 -18.95
C ASN A 250 7.31 12.86 -19.72
N ASN A 251 6.41 11.89 -19.60
CA ASN A 251 6.69 10.53 -20.05
C ASN A 251 5.79 10.04 -21.21
N TYR A 252 4.68 10.73 -21.53
CA TYR A 252 3.71 10.25 -22.52
C TYR A 252 4.35 9.97 -23.89
N GLU A 253 5.12 10.92 -24.44
CA GLU A 253 5.71 10.75 -25.77
C GLU A 253 6.77 9.64 -25.81
N ALA A 254 7.52 9.47 -24.72
CA ALA A 254 8.50 8.41 -24.61
C ALA A 254 7.82 7.03 -24.48
N GLN A 255 6.79 6.90 -23.66
CA GLN A 255 6.00 5.67 -23.53
C GLN A 255 5.33 5.28 -24.85
N LYS A 256 4.77 6.26 -25.56
CA LYS A 256 4.16 6.02 -26.88
C LYS A 256 5.17 5.49 -27.90
N LYS A 257 6.40 6.02 -27.90
CA LYS A 257 7.49 5.51 -28.74
C LYS A 257 7.87 4.08 -28.38
N ASN A 258 7.79 3.73 -27.09
CA ASN A 258 8.04 2.40 -26.57
C ASN A 258 6.82 1.46 -26.70
N SER A 259 5.81 1.85 -27.51
CA SER A 259 4.58 1.07 -27.74
C SER A 259 3.79 0.75 -26.47
N SER A 260 3.84 1.66 -25.50
CA SER A 260 3.13 1.57 -24.22
C SER A 260 2.35 2.88 -23.95
N GLY A 261 1.72 2.99 -22.81
CA GLY A 261 0.92 4.13 -22.38
C GLY A 261 1.31 4.67 -21.01
N ILE A 262 0.53 5.62 -20.52
CA ILE A 262 0.62 6.13 -19.16
C ILE A 262 -0.36 5.37 -18.29
N TYR A 263 0.18 4.63 -17.32
CA TYR A 263 -0.57 3.73 -16.46
C TYR A 263 -0.27 4.01 -14.99
N TYR A 264 -1.31 3.96 -14.16
CA TYR A 264 -1.20 4.26 -12.74
C TYR A 264 -1.71 3.12 -11.86
N TYR A 265 -1.22 3.10 -10.64
CA TYR A 265 -1.82 2.45 -9.49
C TYR A 265 -2.37 3.51 -8.54
N VAL A 266 -3.61 3.35 -8.10
CA VAL A 266 -4.25 4.27 -7.17
C VAL A 266 -4.51 3.54 -5.85
N PRO A 267 -3.84 3.97 -4.76
CA PRO A 267 -3.93 3.33 -3.46
C PRO A 267 -5.00 3.96 -2.57
N LYS A 268 -5.38 3.24 -1.52
CA LYS A 268 -6.08 3.70 -0.31
C LYS A 268 -7.37 4.52 -0.53
N VAL A 269 -8.07 4.23 -1.63
CA VAL A 269 -9.43 4.74 -1.87
C VAL A 269 -10.42 3.95 -1.01
N GLU A 270 -11.37 4.64 -0.37
CA GLU A 270 -12.35 4.04 0.53
C GLU A 270 -13.77 4.04 -0.05
N THR A 271 -14.12 5.08 -0.80
CA THR A 271 -15.50 5.30 -1.24
C THR A 271 -15.61 5.56 -2.74
N TRP A 272 -16.82 5.36 -3.28
CA TRP A 272 -17.10 5.69 -4.67
C TRP A 272 -16.97 7.20 -4.97
N GLN A 273 -17.20 8.07 -3.99
CA GLN A 273 -17.02 9.51 -4.14
C GLN A 273 -15.53 9.85 -4.35
N GLU A 274 -14.65 9.21 -3.57
CA GLU A 274 -13.21 9.34 -3.76
C GLU A 274 -12.77 8.79 -5.13
N ALA A 275 -13.33 7.67 -5.55
CA ALA A 275 -13.10 7.13 -6.90
C ALA A 275 -13.56 8.11 -7.99
N ARG A 276 -14.69 8.81 -7.79
CA ARG A 276 -15.14 9.86 -8.71
C ARG A 276 -14.15 11.02 -8.79
N LEU A 277 -13.60 11.45 -7.66
CA LEU A 277 -12.55 12.48 -7.62
C LEU A 277 -11.32 12.04 -8.44
N VAL A 278 -10.84 10.81 -8.25
CA VAL A 278 -9.77 10.23 -9.08
C VAL A 278 -10.14 10.27 -10.57
N GLY A 279 -11.36 9.85 -10.92
CA GLY A 279 -11.86 9.93 -12.30
C GLY A 279 -11.86 11.35 -12.89
N ARG A 280 -12.20 12.36 -12.07
CA ARG A 280 -12.14 13.78 -12.48
C ARG A 280 -10.71 14.25 -12.71
N LEU A 281 -9.76 13.87 -11.85
CA LEU A 281 -8.35 14.19 -12.02
C LEU A 281 -7.78 13.58 -13.31
N LEU A 282 -8.05 12.30 -13.57
CA LEU A 282 -7.64 11.62 -14.79
C LEU A 282 -8.23 12.32 -16.03
N LYS A 283 -9.52 12.64 -16.00
CA LYS A 283 -10.20 13.39 -17.06
C LYS A 283 -9.56 14.73 -17.32
N GLY A 284 -9.26 15.49 -16.27
CA GLY A 284 -8.60 16.81 -16.42
C GLY A 284 -7.21 16.72 -17.05
N VAL A 285 -6.43 15.71 -16.70
CA VAL A 285 -5.13 15.45 -17.35
C VAL A 285 -5.32 15.04 -18.82
N GLU A 286 -6.25 14.14 -19.12
CA GLU A 286 -6.56 13.73 -20.51
C GLU A 286 -7.00 14.91 -21.36
N GLU A 287 -7.88 15.77 -20.86
CA GLU A 287 -8.35 16.97 -21.55
C GLU A 287 -7.22 17.97 -21.83
N ALA A 288 -6.36 18.23 -20.84
CA ALA A 288 -5.22 19.13 -21.00
C ALA A 288 -4.22 18.62 -22.06
N MET A 289 -3.98 17.30 -22.07
CA MET A 289 -3.11 16.65 -23.05
C MET A 289 -3.78 16.45 -24.42
N GLY A 290 -5.08 16.72 -24.57
CA GLY A 290 -5.84 16.43 -25.79
C GLY A 290 -5.98 14.95 -26.11
N LEU A 291 -6.05 14.12 -25.08
CA LEU A 291 -6.24 12.69 -25.19
C LEU A 291 -7.74 12.33 -25.17
N THR A 292 -8.06 11.22 -25.80
CA THR A 292 -9.40 10.64 -25.70
C THR A 292 -9.67 10.19 -24.24
N ARG A 293 -10.89 10.42 -23.75
CA ARG A 293 -11.33 9.98 -22.43
C ARG A 293 -11.08 8.47 -22.26
N GLY A 294 -10.41 8.08 -21.18
CA GLY A 294 -10.04 6.69 -20.91
C GLY A 294 -8.71 6.23 -21.54
N THR A 295 -7.90 7.16 -22.08
CA THR A 295 -6.54 6.84 -22.56
C THR A 295 -5.60 6.50 -21.40
N LEU A 296 -5.68 7.25 -20.30
CA LEU A 296 -4.92 6.94 -19.09
C LEU A 296 -5.55 5.73 -18.41
N LYS A 297 -4.77 4.68 -18.17
CA LYS A 297 -5.28 3.47 -17.53
C LYS A 297 -4.82 3.38 -16.08
N ILE A 298 -5.69 2.80 -15.24
CA ILE A 298 -5.39 2.65 -13.83
C ILE A 298 -5.69 1.23 -13.33
N LYS A 299 -4.93 0.82 -12.35
CA LYS A 299 -5.27 -0.27 -11.43
C LYS A 299 -5.60 0.34 -10.07
N MET A 300 -6.55 -0.24 -9.36
CA MET A 300 -6.93 0.19 -8.02
C MET A 300 -6.44 -0.82 -7.00
N LEU A 301 -5.87 -0.34 -5.89
CA LEU A 301 -5.59 -1.20 -4.75
C LEU A 301 -6.88 -1.38 -3.93
N ASN A 302 -7.43 -2.59 -3.91
CA ASN A 302 -8.48 -2.99 -3.00
C ASN A 302 -7.84 -3.38 -1.66
N GLU A 303 -7.43 -2.39 -0.91
CA GLU A 303 -6.64 -2.55 0.30
C GLU A 303 -7.27 -1.88 1.53
N ARG A 304 -8.49 -1.37 1.35
CA ARG A 304 -9.31 -0.82 2.43
C ARG A 304 -10.58 -1.65 2.57
N ALA A 305 -10.97 -1.94 3.80
CA ALA A 305 -12.21 -2.69 4.04
C ALA A 305 -13.44 -1.92 3.53
N GLU A 306 -13.40 -0.59 3.60
CA GLU A 306 -14.41 0.30 3.04
C GLU A 306 -14.52 0.14 1.52
N TYR A 307 -13.38 0.08 0.81
CA TYR A 307 -13.34 -0.22 -0.64
C TYR A 307 -14.03 -1.55 -0.94
N ALA A 308 -13.67 -2.60 -0.19
CA ALA A 308 -14.21 -3.93 -0.41
C ALA A 308 -15.73 -4.01 -0.24
N LEU A 309 -16.32 -3.10 0.57
CA LEU A 309 -17.76 -2.95 0.73
C LEU A 309 -18.44 -2.16 -0.42
N GLN A 310 -17.68 -1.43 -1.23
CA GLN A 310 -18.17 -0.57 -2.31
C GLN A 310 -17.53 -0.91 -3.67
N GLN A 311 -16.86 -2.05 -3.78
CA GLN A 311 -16.01 -2.39 -4.93
C GLN A 311 -16.75 -2.26 -6.26
N GLU A 312 -17.99 -2.72 -6.37
CA GLU A 312 -18.78 -2.66 -7.60
C GLU A 312 -19.08 -1.22 -8.01
N ALA A 313 -19.39 -0.36 -7.05
CA ALA A 313 -19.68 1.06 -7.29
C ALA A 313 -18.39 1.79 -7.74
N ILE A 314 -17.28 1.55 -7.05
CA ILE A 314 -15.97 2.12 -7.41
C ILE A 314 -15.54 1.69 -8.80
N MET A 315 -15.69 0.41 -9.14
CA MET A 315 -15.38 -0.10 -10.48
C MET A 315 -16.26 0.55 -11.56
N TRP A 316 -17.55 0.74 -11.29
CA TRP A 316 -18.45 1.41 -12.23
C TRP A 316 -18.08 2.88 -12.44
N VAL A 317 -17.76 3.60 -11.38
CA VAL A 317 -17.34 5.01 -11.44
C VAL A 317 -16.08 5.20 -12.29
N LEU A 318 -15.14 4.28 -12.19
CA LEU A 318 -13.84 4.36 -12.88
C LEU A 318 -13.76 3.55 -14.18
N ARG A 319 -14.86 2.97 -14.65
CA ARG A 319 -14.87 2.03 -15.79
C ARG A 319 -14.23 2.53 -17.07
N GLU A 320 -14.12 3.86 -17.29
CA GLU A 320 -13.42 4.44 -18.45
C GLU A 320 -11.91 4.17 -18.41
N ASN A 321 -11.32 4.18 -17.23
CA ASN A 321 -9.87 4.10 -17.04
C ASN A 321 -9.41 2.78 -16.40
N LEU A 322 -10.31 2.09 -15.68
CA LEU A 322 -9.95 0.99 -14.79
C LEU A 322 -9.61 -0.28 -15.58
N ILE A 323 -8.42 -0.84 -15.32
CA ILE A 323 -8.01 -2.18 -15.76
C ILE A 323 -8.60 -3.23 -14.81
N GLY A 324 -8.43 -3.04 -13.51
CA GLY A 324 -8.95 -3.93 -12.48
C GLY A 324 -8.41 -3.63 -11.09
N PRO A 325 -8.96 -4.31 -10.07
CA PRO A 325 -8.52 -4.17 -8.68
C PRO A 325 -7.42 -5.17 -8.33
N ASN A 326 -6.44 -4.69 -7.58
CA ASN A 326 -5.36 -5.48 -6.98
C ASN A 326 -5.64 -5.73 -5.48
N VAL A 327 -5.31 -6.91 -5.00
CA VAL A 327 -5.42 -7.28 -3.58
C VAL A 327 -4.26 -6.69 -2.78
N GLY A 328 -4.53 -5.77 -1.86
CA GLY A 328 -3.54 -5.21 -0.91
C GLY A 328 -3.78 -5.76 0.51
N ARG A 329 -3.35 -6.98 0.77
CA ARG A 329 -3.76 -7.79 1.94
C ARG A 329 -3.37 -7.20 3.29
N TRP A 330 -2.19 -6.64 3.43
CA TRP A 330 -1.72 -6.10 4.70
C TRP A 330 -2.46 -4.82 5.07
N ASP A 331 -2.56 -3.90 4.14
CA ASP A 331 -3.37 -2.70 4.30
C ASP A 331 -4.85 -3.02 4.53
N TYR A 332 -5.38 -4.06 3.86
CA TYR A 332 -6.74 -4.53 4.10
C TYR A 332 -6.95 -5.02 5.53
N LEU A 333 -6.01 -5.83 6.06
CA LEU A 333 -6.07 -6.31 7.45
C LEU A 333 -5.97 -5.14 8.43
N ASN A 334 -5.03 -4.22 8.19
CA ASN A 334 -4.85 -3.01 8.96
C ASN A 334 -6.12 -2.12 8.96
N SER A 335 -6.76 -1.95 7.80
CA SER A 335 -7.98 -1.16 7.69
C SER A 335 -9.14 -1.74 8.50
N ARG A 336 -9.17 -3.07 8.70
CA ARG A 336 -10.16 -3.73 9.56
C ARG A 336 -9.90 -3.47 11.03
N GLU A 337 -8.63 -3.46 11.48
CA GLU A 337 -8.29 -3.05 12.83
C GLU A 337 -8.78 -1.63 13.10
N GLU A 338 -8.56 -0.73 12.16
CA GLU A 338 -9.03 0.64 12.23
C GLU A 338 -10.57 0.73 12.25
N MET A 339 -11.24 0.03 11.33
CA MET A 339 -12.70 -0.02 11.22
C MET A 339 -13.36 -0.47 12.53
N PHE A 340 -12.78 -1.46 13.19
CA PHE A 340 -13.32 -2.05 14.40
C PHE A 340 -12.58 -1.66 15.69
N ARG A 341 -11.77 -0.59 15.66
CA ARG A 341 -10.89 -0.21 16.77
C ARG A 341 -11.60 0.03 18.10
N HIS A 342 -12.90 0.29 18.09
CA HIS A 342 -13.71 0.47 19.30
C HIS A 342 -14.41 -0.82 19.77
N ASN A 343 -14.25 -1.94 19.07
CA ASN A 343 -14.86 -3.22 19.39
C ASN A 343 -13.80 -4.22 19.90
N PRO A 344 -13.75 -4.49 21.22
CA PRO A 344 -12.76 -5.41 21.79
C PRO A 344 -12.84 -6.83 21.23
N LYS A 345 -14.01 -7.25 20.72
CA LYS A 345 -14.19 -8.56 20.12
C LYS A 345 -13.58 -8.69 18.72
N MET A 346 -13.21 -7.59 18.12
CA MET A 346 -12.66 -7.55 16.75
C MET A 346 -11.15 -7.33 16.71
N VAL A 347 -10.49 -7.17 17.85
CA VAL A 347 -9.01 -7.12 17.90
C VAL A 347 -8.45 -8.41 17.30
N ILE A 348 -7.56 -8.26 16.33
CA ILE A 348 -6.97 -9.41 15.64
C ILE A 348 -6.11 -10.26 16.60
N PRO A 349 -5.92 -11.56 16.33
CA PRO A 349 -4.95 -12.37 17.04
C PRO A 349 -3.52 -12.00 16.66
N ASP A 350 -2.54 -12.70 17.22
CA ASP A 350 -1.11 -12.52 16.89
C ASP A 350 -0.89 -12.44 15.39
N PRO A 351 -0.44 -11.29 14.83
CA PRO A 351 -0.45 -11.04 13.39
C PRO A 351 0.33 -12.07 12.55
N HIS A 352 1.39 -12.66 13.11
CA HIS A 352 2.17 -13.70 12.42
C HIS A 352 1.39 -15.01 12.17
N THR A 353 0.27 -15.19 12.86
CA THR A 353 -0.61 -16.37 12.66
C THR A 353 -1.63 -16.18 11.56
N ILE A 354 -1.79 -14.95 11.04
CA ILE A 354 -2.78 -14.61 10.03
C ILE A 354 -2.15 -14.76 8.63
N GLY A 355 -2.50 -15.83 7.94
CA GLY A 355 -2.09 -16.08 6.55
C GLY A 355 -3.26 -15.94 5.58
N MET A 356 -2.98 -16.06 4.28
CA MET A 356 -4.00 -16.00 3.23
C MET A 356 -4.97 -17.19 3.24
N THR A 357 -4.65 -18.25 3.99
CA THR A 357 -5.56 -19.39 4.23
C THR A 357 -6.55 -19.15 5.36
N GLU A 358 -6.44 -18.02 6.07
CA GLU A 358 -7.44 -17.59 7.03
C GLU A 358 -8.76 -17.30 6.28
N PRO A 359 -9.93 -17.76 6.78
CA PRO A 359 -11.18 -17.71 6.02
C PRO A 359 -11.57 -16.34 5.49
N SER A 360 -11.44 -15.28 6.29
CA SER A 360 -11.83 -13.93 5.84
C SER A 360 -10.85 -13.37 4.80
N MET A 361 -9.55 -13.62 4.94
CA MET A 361 -8.52 -13.21 3.98
C MET A 361 -8.68 -13.96 2.64
N SER A 362 -8.94 -15.26 2.71
CA SER A 362 -9.25 -16.07 1.54
C SER A 362 -10.52 -15.59 0.82
N TYR A 363 -11.59 -15.29 1.58
CA TYR A 363 -12.83 -14.79 1.01
C TYR A 363 -12.65 -13.40 0.35
N TYR A 364 -11.96 -12.50 1.02
CA TYR A 364 -11.62 -11.17 0.47
C TYR A 364 -10.92 -11.28 -0.89
N THR A 365 -9.86 -12.09 -0.97
CA THR A 365 -9.09 -12.28 -2.21
C THR A 365 -9.95 -12.84 -3.34
N ARG A 366 -10.73 -13.89 -3.04
CA ARG A 366 -11.61 -14.52 -4.04
C ARG A 366 -12.74 -13.61 -4.50
N ARG A 367 -13.35 -12.88 -3.55
CA ARG A 367 -14.41 -11.92 -3.87
C ARG A 367 -13.90 -10.79 -4.74
N ASN A 368 -12.70 -10.26 -4.43
CA ASN A 368 -12.04 -9.25 -5.25
C ASN A 368 -11.88 -9.72 -6.69
N ALA A 369 -11.33 -10.92 -6.88
CA ALA A 369 -11.11 -11.49 -8.19
C ALA A 369 -12.42 -11.77 -8.93
N LEU A 370 -13.42 -12.32 -8.23
CA LEU A 370 -14.72 -12.64 -8.82
C LEU A 370 -15.46 -11.40 -9.32
N LEU A 371 -15.54 -10.34 -8.50
CA LEU A 371 -16.17 -9.09 -8.89
C LEU A 371 -15.46 -8.43 -10.08
N ALA A 372 -14.12 -8.49 -10.10
CA ALA A 372 -13.34 -7.98 -11.23
C ALA A 372 -13.66 -8.72 -12.54
N LEU A 373 -13.69 -10.07 -12.50
CA LEU A 373 -14.02 -10.90 -13.67
C LEU A 373 -15.45 -10.65 -14.15
N VAL A 374 -16.41 -10.62 -13.24
CA VAL A 374 -17.83 -10.39 -13.56
C VAL A 374 -18.02 -9.01 -14.19
N ALA A 375 -17.27 -8.01 -13.75
CA ALA A 375 -17.28 -6.67 -14.34
C ALA A 375 -16.56 -6.59 -15.71
N GLY A 376 -15.85 -7.63 -16.13
CA GLY A 376 -15.03 -7.61 -17.35
C GLY A 376 -13.67 -6.94 -17.19
N GLY A 377 -13.21 -6.73 -15.96
CA GLY A 377 -11.88 -6.25 -15.62
C GLY A 377 -10.87 -7.38 -15.42
N MET A 378 -9.61 -7.01 -15.20
CA MET A 378 -8.53 -7.95 -14.92
C MET A 378 -8.29 -8.04 -13.41
N PRO A 379 -8.57 -9.17 -12.76
CA PRO A 379 -8.24 -9.34 -11.35
C PRO A 379 -6.73 -9.48 -11.16
N ILE A 380 -6.20 -8.80 -10.13
CA ILE A 380 -4.78 -8.80 -9.82
C ILE A 380 -4.60 -9.32 -8.39
N GLY A 381 -3.72 -10.30 -8.23
CA GLY A 381 -3.40 -10.90 -6.94
C GLY A 381 -2.48 -10.02 -6.10
N GLY A 382 -2.47 -10.26 -4.80
CA GLY A 382 -1.63 -9.54 -3.86
C GLY A 382 -0.16 -9.86 -4.02
N MET A 383 0.70 -8.97 -3.56
CA MET A 383 2.13 -9.22 -3.46
C MET A 383 2.39 -10.27 -2.36
N ALA A 384 3.16 -11.32 -2.66
CA ALA A 384 3.66 -12.20 -1.64
C ALA A 384 4.91 -11.60 -0.98
N ALA A 385 4.87 -11.47 0.34
CA ALA A 385 5.96 -10.88 1.10
C ALA A 385 7.11 -11.87 1.35
N VAL A 386 6.82 -13.18 1.36
CA VAL A 386 7.82 -14.23 1.66
C VAL A 386 8.89 -14.29 0.57
N MET A 387 10.14 -14.39 1.01
CA MET A 387 11.31 -14.49 0.14
C MET A 387 12.16 -15.71 0.52
N GLN A 388 12.87 -16.27 -0.45
CA GLN A 388 13.98 -17.15 -0.14
C GLN A 388 15.07 -16.37 0.62
N ASN A 389 15.65 -16.99 1.64
CA ASN A 389 16.71 -16.39 2.43
C ASN A 389 18.06 -17.03 2.10
N PRO A 390 18.89 -16.37 1.29
CA PRO A 390 20.21 -16.94 0.95
C PRO A 390 21.17 -17.16 2.15
N ARG A 391 20.83 -16.55 3.31
CA ARG A 391 21.57 -16.76 4.57
C ARG A 391 21.08 -17.98 5.34
N ALA A 392 19.90 -18.49 4.99
CA ALA A 392 19.25 -19.63 5.63
C ALA A 392 18.54 -20.48 4.56
N PRO A 393 19.31 -21.10 3.62
CA PRO A 393 18.74 -21.87 2.51
C PRO A 393 17.95 -23.10 2.97
N GLU A 394 18.16 -23.56 4.18
CA GLU A 394 17.36 -24.62 4.82
C GLU A 394 15.87 -24.25 4.96
N ASN A 395 15.54 -22.95 4.94
CA ASN A 395 14.16 -22.46 4.98
C ASN A 395 13.52 -22.31 3.59
N ASP A 396 14.24 -22.49 2.51
CA ASP A 396 13.75 -22.27 1.15
C ASP A 396 12.53 -23.13 0.80
N ALA A 397 12.52 -24.39 1.21
CA ALA A 397 11.36 -25.27 0.98
C ALA A 397 10.10 -24.77 1.69
N LYS A 398 10.24 -24.17 2.88
CA LYS A 398 9.14 -23.57 3.64
C LYS A 398 8.69 -22.26 2.97
N ALA A 399 9.62 -21.43 2.51
CA ALA A 399 9.32 -20.21 1.77
C ALA A 399 8.53 -20.51 0.50
N LEU A 400 8.98 -21.48 -0.31
CA LEU A 400 8.31 -21.91 -1.53
C LEU A 400 6.88 -22.42 -1.28
N ARG A 401 6.65 -23.19 -0.20
CA ARG A 401 5.30 -23.62 0.18
C ARG A 401 4.40 -22.44 0.52
N ASN A 402 4.87 -21.47 1.29
CA ASN A 402 4.07 -20.27 1.62
C ASN A 402 3.66 -19.49 0.37
N ILE A 403 4.61 -19.25 -0.54
CA ILE A 403 4.37 -18.59 -1.82
C ILE A 403 3.31 -19.35 -2.61
N TRP A 404 3.45 -20.64 -2.69
CA TRP A 404 2.53 -21.50 -3.42
C TRP A 404 1.11 -21.47 -2.85
N PHE A 405 0.95 -21.52 -1.51
CA PHE A 405 -0.36 -21.40 -0.87
C PHE A 405 -1.03 -20.07 -1.18
N ASP A 406 -0.29 -18.98 -1.11
CA ASP A 406 -0.80 -17.65 -1.47
C ASP A 406 -1.35 -17.65 -2.90
N LYS A 407 -0.60 -18.19 -3.85
CA LYS A 407 -0.95 -18.16 -5.27
C LYS A 407 -2.07 -19.13 -5.65
N LEU A 408 -2.19 -20.25 -4.95
CA LEU A 408 -3.30 -21.17 -5.12
C LEU A 408 -4.65 -20.52 -4.76
N LEU A 409 -4.67 -19.65 -3.75
CA LEU A 409 -5.87 -18.90 -3.37
C LEU A 409 -6.23 -17.82 -4.38
N GLU A 410 -5.25 -17.32 -5.11
CA GLU A 410 -5.39 -16.26 -6.11
C GLU A 410 -5.56 -16.79 -7.55
N ARG A 411 -5.89 -18.06 -7.72
CA ARG A 411 -5.96 -18.73 -9.02
C ARG A 411 -6.93 -18.13 -10.05
N LEU A 412 -7.88 -17.29 -9.61
CA LEU A 412 -8.75 -16.53 -10.52
C LEU A 412 -8.08 -15.26 -11.06
N THR A 413 -6.88 -14.93 -10.61
CA THR A 413 -6.23 -13.70 -11.03
C THR A 413 -5.45 -13.89 -12.34
N GLY A 414 -5.46 -12.88 -13.18
CA GLY A 414 -4.66 -12.86 -14.41
C GLY A 414 -3.23 -12.42 -14.21
N LEU A 415 -2.94 -11.79 -13.06
CA LEU A 415 -1.64 -11.23 -12.75
C LEU A 415 -1.35 -11.39 -11.26
N PHE A 416 -0.13 -11.79 -10.93
CA PHE A 416 0.36 -11.84 -9.55
C PHE A 416 1.36 -10.72 -9.30
N SER A 417 1.18 -10.01 -8.21
CA SER A 417 2.17 -9.04 -7.73
C SER A 417 3.29 -9.76 -6.98
N ILE A 418 4.54 -9.43 -7.28
CA ILE A 418 5.72 -10.08 -6.70
C ILE A 418 6.85 -9.09 -6.44
N ASN A 419 7.79 -9.52 -5.61
CA ASN A 419 9.10 -8.87 -5.52
C ASN A 419 9.99 -9.29 -6.70
N GLY A 420 10.67 -8.34 -7.34
CA GLY A 420 11.48 -8.58 -8.54
C GLY A 420 12.58 -9.64 -8.41
N LYS A 421 13.01 -9.98 -7.19
CA LYS A 421 14.02 -11.04 -6.94
C LYS A 421 13.44 -12.46 -6.96
N LEU A 422 12.13 -12.61 -7.07
CA LEU A 422 11.43 -13.88 -6.94
C LEU A 422 10.76 -14.34 -8.25
N HIS A 423 11.06 -13.66 -9.35
CA HIS A 423 10.41 -13.88 -10.63
C HIS A 423 10.32 -15.37 -11.04
N ASP A 424 11.44 -16.07 -11.06
CA ASP A 424 11.44 -17.48 -11.52
C ASP A 424 10.65 -18.42 -10.61
N THR A 425 10.73 -18.19 -9.29
CA THR A 425 10.01 -18.98 -8.30
C THR A 425 8.50 -18.80 -8.46
N TYR A 426 8.06 -17.56 -8.64
CA TYR A 426 6.64 -17.26 -8.79
C TYR A 426 6.10 -17.65 -10.15
N ARG A 427 6.89 -17.52 -11.20
CA ARG A 427 6.49 -17.97 -12.54
C ARG A 427 6.13 -19.45 -12.54
N GLN A 428 6.93 -20.30 -11.89
CA GLN A 428 6.63 -21.71 -11.76
C GLN A 428 5.33 -21.95 -10.98
N SER A 429 5.12 -21.21 -9.88
CA SER A 429 3.90 -21.32 -9.08
C SER A 429 2.66 -20.83 -9.84
N TRP A 430 2.77 -19.71 -10.55
CA TRP A 430 1.68 -19.15 -11.36
C TRP A 430 1.28 -20.09 -12.49
N VAL A 431 2.26 -20.55 -13.26
CA VAL A 431 2.06 -21.50 -14.35
C VAL A 431 1.27 -22.73 -13.90
N ALA A 432 1.68 -23.29 -12.78
CA ALA A 432 1.08 -24.49 -12.26
C ALA A 432 -0.34 -24.28 -11.70
N THR A 433 -0.66 -23.07 -11.23
CA THR A 433 -1.91 -22.80 -10.49
C THR A 433 -2.99 -22.19 -11.38
N VAL A 434 -2.62 -21.31 -12.32
CA VAL A 434 -3.55 -20.44 -13.06
C VAL A 434 -3.80 -20.94 -14.47
N ALA A 435 -2.84 -21.64 -15.09
CA ALA A 435 -2.94 -22.08 -16.47
C ALA A 435 -4.24 -22.85 -16.74
N ARG A 436 -4.64 -23.73 -15.84
CA ARG A 436 -5.86 -24.53 -15.97
C ARG A 436 -7.13 -23.68 -15.84
N ASP A 437 -7.20 -22.83 -14.83
CA ASP A 437 -8.39 -21.99 -14.59
C ASP A 437 -8.59 -20.97 -15.73
N TYR A 438 -7.49 -20.55 -16.39
CA TYR A 438 -7.55 -19.70 -17.58
C TYR A 438 -8.10 -20.43 -18.81
N VAL A 439 -7.75 -21.72 -18.99
CA VAL A 439 -8.32 -22.55 -20.07
C VAL A 439 -9.82 -22.74 -19.84
N ASP A 440 -10.23 -23.06 -18.60
CA ASP A 440 -11.63 -23.26 -18.26
C ASP A 440 -12.46 -21.98 -18.41
N ALA A 441 -11.82 -20.80 -18.29
CA ALA A 441 -12.42 -19.49 -18.59
C ALA A 441 -12.36 -19.09 -20.08
N GLY A 442 -11.93 -19.97 -20.98
CA GLY A 442 -11.81 -19.69 -22.41
C GLY A 442 -10.65 -18.77 -22.80
N ARG A 443 -9.62 -18.68 -21.97
CA ARG A 443 -8.41 -17.88 -22.20
C ARG A 443 -7.21 -18.81 -22.46
N GLU A 444 -6.29 -18.40 -23.34
CA GLU A 444 -5.07 -19.17 -23.57
C GLU A 444 -4.10 -19.09 -22.39
N PRO A 445 -3.64 -20.20 -21.82
CA PRO A 445 -2.65 -20.21 -20.77
C PRO A 445 -1.25 -19.91 -21.31
N LEU A 446 -0.47 -19.12 -20.58
CA LEU A 446 0.89 -18.77 -20.97
C LEU A 446 1.89 -19.94 -20.85
N VAL A 447 1.65 -20.93 -19.99
CA VAL A 447 2.49 -22.15 -19.85
C VAL A 447 1.72 -23.28 -19.13
N THR A 448 1.97 -24.51 -19.52
CA THR A 448 1.18 -25.69 -19.17
C THR A 448 1.99 -26.80 -18.50
N ASP A 449 2.42 -26.68 -17.27
CA ASP A 449 2.91 -27.87 -16.56
C ASP A 449 2.27 -28.07 -15.17
N ALA A 450 1.11 -28.77 -15.19
CA ALA A 450 0.40 -29.18 -13.97
C ALA A 450 1.15 -30.25 -13.15
N LYS A 451 2.21 -30.86 -13.71
CA LYS A 451 2.96 -31.92 -13.03
C LYS A 451 3.80 -31.41 -11.87
N ASP A 452 4.30 -30.18 -11.96
CA ASP A 452 5.13 -29.60 -10.90
C ASP A 452 4.28 -29.15 -9.72
N LEU A 453 3.04 -28.76 -9.94
CA LEU A 453 2.11 -28.40 -8.87
C LEU A 453 1.74 -29.61 -8.01
N GLN A 454 1.49 -30.77 -8.62
CA GLN A 454 1.19 -31.98 -7.87
C GLN A 454 2.37 -32.38 -6.96
N LYS A 455 3.61 -32.22 -7.41
CA LYS A 455 4.80 -32.47 -6.56
C LYS A 455 4.86 -31.58 -5.33
N VAL A 456 4.32 -30.36 -5.40
CA VAL A 456 4.24 -29.46 -4.23
C VAL A 456 3.11 -29.90 -3.31
N VAL A 457 1.94 -30.26 -3.85
CA VAL A 457 0.80 -30.82 -3.08
C VAL A 457 1.20 -32.07 -2.32
N ASP A 458 2.02 -32.90 -2.92
CA ASP A 458 2.49 -34.16 -2.29
C ASP A 458 3.41 -33.92 -1.08
N LYS A 459 3.97 -32.71 -0.96
CA LYS A 459 4.87 -32.30 0.13
C LYS A 459 4.19 -31.48 1.22
N VAL A 460 2.89 -31.17 1.13
CA VAL A 460 2.19 -30.42 2.16
C VAL A 460 1.99 -31.27 3.43
N THR A 461 2.00 -30.60 4.58
CA THR A 461 1.72 -31.26 5.85
C THR A 461 0.24 -31.69 5.93
N PRO A 462 -0.10 -32.65 6.83
CA PRO A 462 -1.49 -33.04 7.03
C PRO A 462 -2.43 -31.87 7.37
N ASP A 463 -1.98 -30.93 8.19
CA ASP A 463 -2.77 -29.76 8.58
C ASP A 463 -2.97 -28.79 7.40
N GLU A 464 -1.94 -28.55 6.61
CA GLU A 464 -2.03 -27.76 5.38
C GLU A 464 -3.00 -28.41 4.40
N ARG A 465 -2.90 -29.72 4.20
CA ARG A 465 -3.81 -30.48 3.35
C ARG A 465 -5.26 -30.34 3.80
N LYS A 466 -5.52 -30.51 5.08
CA LYS A 466 -6.86 -30.34 5.66
C LYS A 466 -7.42 -28.93 5.45
N ARG A 467 -6.57 -27.89 5.59
CA ARG A 467 -6.98 -26.50 5.30
C ARG A 467 -7.35 -26.31 3.83
N LEU A 468 -6.54 -26.83 2.90
CA LEU A 468 -6.84 -26.75 1.47
C LEU A 468 -8.10 -27.52 1.09
N GLU A 469 -8.35 -28.67 1.70
CA GLU A 469 -9.59 -29.44 1.53
C GLU A 469 -10.81 -28.68 2.05
N ASN A 470 -10.71 -28.07 3.23
CA ASN A 470 -11.78 -27.24 3.79
C ASN A 470 -12.10 -26.01 2.92
N LEU A 471 -11.12 -25.49 2.20
CA LEU A 471 -11.28 -24.38 1.25
C LEU A 471 -11.79 -24.86 -0.13
N GLY A 472 -12.02 -26.15 -0.31
CA GLY A 472 -12.43 -26.74 -1.59
C GLY A 472 -11.34 -26.68 -2.67
N LEU A 473 -10.09 -26.46 -2.30
CA LEU A 473 -8.96 -26.37 -3.22
C LEU A 473 -8.34 -27.73 -3.53
N LEU A 474 -8.53 -28.70 -2.63
CA LEU A 474 -8.14 -30.09 -2.80
C LEU A 474 -9.33 -31.02 -2.56
N LYS A 475 -9.34 -32.15 -3.26
CA LYS A 475 -10.23 -33.29 -3.01
C LYS A 475 -9.44 -34.57 -3.22
N GLY A 476 -9.32 -35.38 -2.16
CA GLY A 476 -8.53 -36.62 -2.21
C GLY A 476 -7.07 -36.38 -2.62
N GLY A 477 -6.46 -35.29 -2.15
CA GLY A 477 -5.09 -34.89 -2.49
C GLY A 477 -4.86 -34.32 -3.88
N LYS A 478 -5.91 -34.16 -4.69
CA LYS A 478 -5.83 -33.54 -6.02
C LYS A 478 -6.38 -32.12 -6.01
N ILE A 479 -5.73 -31.22 -6.72
CA ILE A 479 -6.19 -29.85 -6.91
C ILE A 479 -7.50 -29.87 -7.68
N GLN A 480 -8.49 -29.15 -7.15
CA GLN A 480 -9.78 -29.01 -7.80
C GLN A 480 -9.75 -27.79 -8.72
N PRO A 481 -10.25 -27.92 -9.97
CA PRO A 481 -10.52 -26.76 -10.80
C PRO A 481 -11.60 -25.89 -10.13
N LEU A 482 -11.58 -24.62 -10.40
CA LEU A 482 -12.69 -23.73 -10.08
C LEU A 482 -13.55 -23.60 -11.32
N GLU A 483 -14.73 -24.19 -11.31
CA GLU A 483 -15.69 -23.99 -12.39
C GLU A 483 -16.48 -22.71 -12.11
N LEU A 484 -16.41 -21.72 -13.01
CA LEU A 484 -17.19 -20.48 -12.88
C LEU A 484 -18.70 -20.76 -12.89
N SER A 485 -19.13 -21.86 -13.51
CA SER A 485 -20.50 -22.35 -13.51
C SER A 485 -20.98 -22.84 -12.13
N GLU A 486 -20.07 -23.26 -11.26
CA GLU A 486 -20.39 -23.67 -9.89
C GLU A 486 -20.49 -22.48 -8.93
N LEU A 487 -20.08 -21.29 -9.37
CA LEU A 487 -20.20 -20.07 -8.59
C LEU A 487 -21.62 -19.53 -8.73
N ASP A 488 -22.34 -19.48 -7.64
CA ASP A 488 -23.67 -18.87 -7.56
C ASP A 488 -23.54 -17.34 -7.64
N ILE A 489 -23.38 -16.81 -8.87
CA ILE A 489 -23.13 -15.40 -9.17
C ILE A 489 -24.47 -14.68 -9.24
N THR A 490 -24.98 -14.28 -8.11
CA THR A 490 -26.20 -13.46 -7.99
C THR A 490 -25.96 -12.26 -7.09
N VAL A 491 -26.78 -11.22 -7.22
CA VAL A 491 -26.73 -10.05 -6.35
C VAL A 491 -26.88 -10.47 -4.88
N ASP A 492 -27.83 -11.36 -4.61
CA ASP A 492 -28.12 -11.80 -3.25
C ASP A 492 -26.96 -12.58 -2.61
N LYS A 493 -26.18 -13.30 -3.39
CA LYS A 493 -24.98 -14.01 -2.86
C LYS A 493 -23.77 -13.11 -2.67
N LEU A 494 -23.52 -12.21 -3.60
CA LEU A 494 -22.33 -11.36 -3.58
C LEU A 494 -22.44 -10.22 -2.56
N PHE A 495 -23.66 -9.79 -2.22
CA PHE A 495 -23.93 -8.61 -1.39
C PHE A 495 -24.87 -8.90 -0.21
N SER A 496 -24.95 -10.16 0.21
CA SER A 496 -25.73 -10.59 1.38
C SER A 496 -25.05 -10.25 2.70
N GLN A 497 -25.79 -10.39 3.80
CA GLN A 497 -25.21 -10.35 5.14
C GLN A 497 -24.15 -11.46 5.32
N GLU A 498 -24.38 -12.65 4.77
CA GLU A 498 -23.36 -13.73 4.80
C GLU A 498 -22.07 -13.31 4.10
N ALA A 499 -22.13 -12.64 2.96
CA ALA A 499 -20.95 -12.10 2.27
C ALA A 499 -20.22 -11.05 3.12
N TRP A 500 -20.97 -10.20 3.83
CA TRP A 500 -20.43 -9.23 4.77
C TRP A 500 -19.74 -9.92 5.96
N ASP A 501 -20.44 -10.89 6.58
CA ASP A 501 -19.91 -11.65 7.72
C ASP A 501 -18.61 -12.37 7.37
N ARG A 502 -18.53 -12.96 6.18
CA ARG A 502 -17.31 -13.63 5.69
C ARG A 502 -16.19 -12.67 5.36
N LEU A 503 -16.51 -11.53 4.77
CA LEU A 503 -15.52 -10.51 4.39
C LEU A 503 -14.87 -9.88 5.62
N LEU A 504 -15.65 -9.58 6.64
CA LEU A 504 -15.23 -8.85 7.83
C LEU A 504 -15.13 -9.74 9.09
N ALA A 505 -15.18 -11.07 8.96
CA ALA A 505 -14.99 -11.99 10.08
C ALA A 505 -13.65 -11.75 10.79
N ARG A 506 -13.68 -11.74 12.14
CA ARG A 506 -12.42 -11.66 12.90
C ARG A 506 -11.55 -12.88 12.60
N PRO A 507 -10.27 -12.71 12.25
CA PRO A 507 -9.34 -13.82 12.11
C PRO A 507 -9.27 -14.64 13.39
N GLN A 508 -9.16 -15.95 13.26
CA GLN A 508 -9.04 -16.85 14.39
C GLN A 508 -7.56 -17.09 14.73
N GLY A 509 -7.25 -17.09 16.01
CA GLY A 509 -5.88 -17.32 16.45
C GLY A 509 -5.67 -16.93 17.93
N PRO A 510 -4.49 -17.21 18.48
CA PRO A 510 -4.12 -16.83 19.84
C PRO A 510 -3.78 -15.33 19.93
N THR A 511 -3.87 -14.79 21.15
CA THR A 511 -3.21 -13.52 21.53
C THR A 511 -2.25 -13.86 22.65
N THR A 512 -0.96 -13.66 22.42
CA THR A 512 0.09 -14.11 23.34
C THR A 512 1.12 -13.02 23.63
N GLU A 513 1.82 -13.19 24.75
CA GLU A 513 2.96 -12.34 25.08
C GLU A 513 4.07 -12.45 24.01
N ASP A 514 4.30 -13.64 23.46
CA ASP A 514 5.29 -13.85 22.38
C ASP A 514 4.83 -13.21 21.06
N GLY A 515 3.52 -13.21 20.76
CA GLY A 515 2.95 -12.49 19.64
C GLY A 515 3.15 -10.97 19.76
N MET A 516 3.03 -10.41 20.97
CA MET A 516 3.36 -9.00 21.23
C MET A 516 4.85 -8.72 21.03
N ARG A 517 5.75 -9.61 21.52
CA ARG A 517 7.20 -9.48 21.25
C ARG A 517 7.52 -9.49 19.77
N TYR A 518 6.88 -10.40 19.03
CA TYR A 518 7.03 -10.50 17.59
C TYR A 518 6.57 -9.20 16.90
N ALA A 519 5.38 -8.72 17.22
CA ALA A 519 4.85 -7.47 16.66
C ALA A 519 5.78 -6.28 16.94
N MET A 520 6.28 -6.17 18.17
CA MET A 520 7.23 -5.15 18.58
C MET A 520 8.56 -5.26 17.82
N TYR A 521 9.06 -6.48 17.63
CA TYR A 521 10.27 -6.74 16.85
C TYR A 521 10.09 -6.26 15.41
N MET A 522 9.05 -6.72 14.72
CA MET A 522 8.81 -6.38 13.31
C MET A 522 8.58 -4.88 13.10
N ALA A 523 7.78 -4.25 13.95
CA ALA A 523 7.53 -2.81 13.90
C ALA A 523 8.83 -2.01 14.05
N THR A 524 9.64 -2.34 15.08
CA THR A 524 10.87 -1.60 15.36
C THR A 524 11.95 -1.83 14.30
N GLU A 525 12.10 -3.05 13.79
CA GLU A 525 13.06 -3.34 12.72
C GLU A 525 12.69 -2.61 11.42
N PHE A 526 11.41 -2.64 11.02
CA PHE A 526 10.98 -1.94 9.81
C PHE A 526 11.20 -0.43 9.92
N MET A 527 10.73 0.20 11.00
CA MET A 527 10.88 1.64 11.20
C MET A 527 12.37 2.04 11.26
N TYR A 528 13.22 1.23 11.87
CA TYR A 528 14.66 1.46 11.87
C TYR A 528 15.25 1.43 10.45
N GLN A 529 14.85 0.47 9.63
CA GLN A 529 15.26 0.41 8.23
C GLN A 529 14.77 1.62 7.44
N GLN A 530 13.55 2.06 7.68
CA GLN A 530 12.98 3.23 7.04
C GLN A 530 13.76 4.51 7.39
N LEU A 531 14.14 4.70 8.65
CA LEU A 531 14.99 5.82 9.08
C LEU A 531 16.42 5.77 8.49
N LEU A 532 16.84 4.62 7.96
CA LEU A 532 18.06 4.47 7.16
C LEU A 532 17.83 4.68 5.65
N GLY A 533 16.61 5.08 5.24
CA GLY A 533 16.25 5.29 3.84
C GLY A 533 15.81 4.02 3.09
N ASN A 534 15.57 2.91 3.79
CA ASN A 534 15.14 1.65 3.20
C ASN A 534 13.61 1.50 3.35
N ASN A 535 12.84 2.16 2.50
CA ASN A 535 11.36 2.14 2.55
C ASN A 535 10.75 0.78 2.17
N ALA A 536 11.52 -0.10 1.54
CA ALA A 536 11.18 -1.51 1.34
C ALA A 536 12.30 -2.37 1.92
N ALA A 537 12.04 -3.05 3.03
CA ALA A 537 13.06 -3.76 3.79
C ALA A 537 12.79 -5.26 3.89
N ALA A 538 13.82 -6.07 3.62
CA ALA A 538 13.77 -7.51 3.83
C ALA A 538 14.17 -7.84 5.27
N ILE A 539 13.21 -8.27 6.10
CA ILE A 539 13.38 -8.58 7.52
C ILE A 539 13.27 -10.09 7.74
N ASP A 540 14.17 -10.65 8.54
CA ASP A 540 14.14 -12.06 8.92
C ASP A 540 13.16 -12.24 10.09
N ASP A 541 12.19 -13.12 9.91
CA ASP A 541 11.21 -13.49 10.95
C ASP A 541 11.87 -14.36 12.01
N PRO A 542 11.95 -13.92 13.26
CA PRO A 542 12.64 -14.64 14.32
C PRO A 542 11.92 -15.93 14.75
N LEU A 543 10.63 -16.07 14.48
CA LEU A 543 9.84 -17.25 14.86
C LEU A 543 9.89 -18.32 13.78
N THR A 544 9.84 -17.95 12.52
CA THR A 544 9.71 -18.91 11.42
C THR A 544 11.02 -19.14 10.66
N GLY A 545 12.00 -18.24 10.83
CA GLY A 545 13.23 -18.22 10.05
C GLY A 545 13.03 -17.83 8.59
N LEU A 546 11.81 -17.46 8.21
CA LEU A 546 11.50 -16.97 6.87
C LEU A 546 11.97 -15.52 6.73
N ARG A 547 12.14 -15.10 5.49
CA ARG A 547 12.45 -13.71 5.16
C ARG A 547 11.27 -13.07 4.48
N PHE A 548 10.88 -11.88 4.95
CA PHE A 548 9.76 -11.13 4.40
C PHE A 548 10.22 -9.80 3.85
N MET A 549 9.71 -9.41 2.69
CA MET A 549 9.78 -8.03 2.23
C MET A 549 8.67 -7.24 2.91
N ASN A 550 9.05 -6.18 3.58
CA ASN A 550 8.17 -5.32 4.35
C ASN A 550 8.18 -3.91 3.78
N ASP A 551 7.02 -3.27 3.85
CA ASP A 551 6.80 -1.85 3.58
C ASP A 551 6.06 -1.22 4.77
N LEU A 552 5.56 0.00 4.61
CA LEU A 552 4.92 0.74 5.69
C LEU A 552 3.67 0.04 6.25
N ALA A 553 2.92 -0.69 5.43
CA ALA A 553 1.73 -1.43 5.89
C ALA A 553 2.07 -2.45 6.98
N THR A 554 3.27 -3.04 6.94
CA THR A 554 3.75 -3.95 8.00
C THR A 554 3.85 -3.24 9.35
N TYR A 555 4.44 -2.03 9.36
CA TYR A 555 4.54 -1.25 10.60
C TYR A 555 3.15 -0.91 11.15
N GLU A 556 2.25 -0.46 10.27
CA GLU A 556 0.89 -0.08 10.65
C GLU A 556 0.12 -1.23 11.32
N ILE A 557 0.16 -2.44 10.76
CA ILE A 557 -0.50 -3.61 11.39
C ILE A 557 0.06 -3.90 12.78
N PHE A 558 1.37 -3.89 12.94
CA PHE A 558 1.97 -4.32 14.20
C PHE A 558 1.76 -3.31 15.32
N TRP A 559 1.86 -2.02 15.06
CA TRP A 559 1.61 -1.05 16.10
C TRP A 559 0.11 -0.92 16.42
N HIS A 560 -0.79 -1.09 15.42
CA HIS A 560 -2.24 -1.14 15.63
C HIS A 560 -2.62 -2.33 16.52
N PHE A 561 -2.10 -3.51 16.22
CA PHE A 561 -2.28 -4.69 17.06
C PHE A 561 -1.83 -4.44 18.51
N LEU A 562 -0.62 -3.91 18.71
CA LEU A 562 -0.10 -3.59 20.04
C LEU A 562 -0.99 -2.56 20.76
N TYR A 563 -1.38 -1.49 20.05
CA TYR A 563 -2.26 -0.45 20.59
C TYR A 563 -3.61 -1.03 21.03
N LEU A 564 -4.29 -1.72 20.13
CA LEU A 564 -5.63 -2.27 20.40
C LEU A 564 -5.62 -3.33 21.50
N THR A 565 -4.58 -4.16 21.52
CA THR A 565 -4.41 -5.20 22.55
C THR A 565 -4.24 -4.57 23.94
N VAL A 566 -3.48 -3.50 24.05
CA VAL A 566 -3.30 -2.74 25.30
C VAL A 566 -4.56 -1.92 25.63
N PHE A 567 -5.10 -1.21 24.64
CA PHE A 567 -6.27 -0.33 24.81
C PHE A 567 -7.51 -1.09 25.34
N HIS A 568 -7.77 -2.26 24.81
CA HIS A 568 -8.90 -3.09 25.23
C HIS A 568 -8.58 -4.03 26.40
N GLY A 569 -7.32 -4.12 26.80
CA GLY A 569 -6.90 -5.09 27.81
C GLY A 569 -7.28 -6.52 27.40
N VAL A 570 -6.85 -6.93 26.19
CA VAL A 570 -7.18 -8.24 25.63
C VAL A 570 -6.63 -9.35 26.51
N GLU A 571 -7.38 -10.43 26.68
CA GLU A 571 -6.99 -11.58 27.49
C GLU A 571 -5.98 -12.46 26.75
N LEU A 572 -4.90 -12.84 27.40
CA LEU A 572 -3.87 -13.72 26.87
C LEU A 572 -4.36 -15.18 26.83
N THR A 573 -4.10 -15.85 25.72
CA THR A 573 -4.58 -17.22 25.46
C THR A 573 -3.58 -18.30 25.88
N ALA A 574 -2.35 -17.91 26.24
CA ALA A 574 -1.28 -18.81 26.68
C ALA A 574 -0.40 -18.17 27.76
N ASP A 575 0.33 -19.03 28.51
CA ASP A 575 1.36 -18.57 29.42
C ASP A 575 2.52 -17.92 28.67
N GLY A 576 3.00 -16.79 29.18
CA GLY A 576 4.21 -16.08 28.74
C GLY A 576 5.32 -16.17 29.77
N ARG A 577 6.42 -15.44 29.53
CA ARG A 577 7.53 -15.33 30.50
C ARG A 577 7.17 -14.41 31.67
N MET A 578 6.39 -13.37 31.43
CA MET A 578 6.00 -12.32 32.39
C MET A 578 4.50 -12.34 32.70
N SER A 579 3.73 -13.20 32.05
CA SER A 579 2.27 -13.26 32.16
C SER A 579 1.76 -14.70 32.16
N LYS A 580 0.50 -14.87 32.53
CA LYS A 580 -0.20 -16.17 32.52
C LYS A 580 -1.37 -16.14 31.55
N LYS A 581 -1.78 -17.31 31.09
CA LYS A 581 -3.06 -17.47 30.39
C LYS A 581 -4.19 -16.93 31.25
N GLY A 582 -5.04 -16.10 30.65
CA GLY A 582 -6.15 -15.41 31.31
C GLY A 582 -5.80 -14.01 31.84
N ASP A 583 -4.51 -13.66 31.93
CA ASP A 583 -4.12 -12.29 32.27
C ASP A 583 -4.54 -11.31 31.17
N ARG A 584 -4.96 -10.13 31.57
CA ARG A 584 -5.23 -9.03 30.63
C ARG A 584 -3.95 -8.28 30.30
N VAL A 585 -3.80 -7.94 29.02
CA VAL A 585 -2.69 -7.08 28.60
C VAL A 585 -2.88 -5.69 29.19
N THR A 586 -1.82 -5.17 29.83
CA THR A 586 -1.81 -3.85 30.47
C THR A 586 -0.70 -2.97 29.91
N PRO A 587 -0.80 -1.64 30.08
CA PRO A 587 0.31 -0.73 29.76
C PRO A 587 1.64 -1.13 30.42
N GLU A 588 1.61 -1.61 31.65
CA GLU A 588 2.80 -2.04 32.39
C GLU A 588 3.47 -3.27 31.77
N LEU A 589 2.67 -4.25 31.29
CA LEU A 589 3.21 -5.40 30.53
C LEU A 589 3.88 -4.92 29.25
N PHE A 590 3.20 -4.07 28.49
CA PHE A 590 3.77 -3.51 27.27
C PHE A 590 5.08 -2.75 27.51
N LEU A 591 5.17 -1.93 28.55
CA LEU A 591 6.39 -1.20 28.89
C LEU A 591 7.54 -2.13 29.28
N LYS A 592 7.27 -3.24 30.00
CA LYS A 592 8.27 -4.26 30.27
C LYS A 592 8.80 -4.91 28.97
N LEU A 593 7.92 -5.14 27.99
CA LEU A 593 8.32 -5.67 26.67
C LEU A 593 9.17 -4.66 25.89
N ILE A 594 8.87 -3.36 25.95
CA ILE A 594 9.70 -2.31 25.36
C ILE A 594 11.09 -2.29 26.01
N ASP A 595 11.18 -2.44 27.32
CA ASP A 595 12.47 -2.46 28.03
C ASP A 595 13.28 -3.72 27.70
N GLU A 596 12.62 -4.89 27.57
CA GLU A 596 13.24 -6.13 27.09
C GLU A 596 13.79 -5.95 25.66
N ARG A 597 13.01 -5.36 24.76
CA ARG A 597 13.44 -5.07 23.39
C ARG A 597 14.63 -4.10 23.36
N ARG A 598 14.57 -3.03 24.14
CA ARG A 598 15.67 -2.05 24.28
C ARG A 598 16.97 -2.72 24.74
N ALA A 599 16.90 -3.58 25.75
CA ALA A 599 18.05 -4.33 26.25
C ALA A 599 18.65 -5.24 25.14
N THR A 600 17.79 -5.94 24.38
CA THR A 600 18.22 -6.80 23.28
C THR A 600 18.93 -6.00 22.19
N VAL A 601 18.41 -4.84 21.82
CA VAL A 601 19.02 -3.96 20.80
C VAL A 601 20.35 -3.41 21.29
N LYS A 602 20.44 -2.95 22.54
CA LYS A 602 21.70 -2.46 23.15
C LYS A 602 22.79 -3.53 23.12
N GLU A 603 22.48 -4.77 23.46
CA GLU A 603 23.43 -5.88 23.40
C GLU A 603 23.87 -6.18 21.96
N LEU A 604 22.98 -6.07 20.97
CA LEU A 604 23.32 -6.21 19.57
C LEU A 604 24.33 -5.15 19.12
N PHE A 605 24.05 -3.88 19.40
CA PHE A 605 24.94 -2.77 19.02
C PHE A 605 26.30 -2.86 19.72
N LYS A 606 26.32 -3.27 20.98
CA LYS A 606 27.55 -3.53 21.71
C LYS A 606 28.40 -4.61 21.02
N LYS A 607 27.80 -5.72 20.56
CA LYS A 607 28.49 -6.77 19.80
C LYS A 607 29.02 -6.28 18.45
N LEU A 608 28.34 -5.30 17.85
CA LEU A 608 28.74 -4.66 16.59
C LEU A 608 29.74 -3.52 16.79
N ASN A 609 30.11 -3.20 18.04
CA ASN A 609 30.97 -2.08 18.41
C ASN A 609 30.43 -0.72 17.92
N VAL A 610 29.11 -0.54 18.03
CA VAL A 610 28.39 0.68 17.65
C VAL A 610 27.75 1.28 18.91
N THR A 611 27.89 2.59 19.09
CA THR A 611 27.26 3.30 20.22
C THR A 611 25.76 3.38 20.01
N TYR A 612 25.00 2.77 20.89
CA TYR A 612 23.51 2.69 20.78
C TYR A 612 22.85 4.06 20.68
N GLU A 613 23.28 5.01 21.51
CA GLU A 613 22.74 6.37 21.62
C GLU A 613 22.95 7.21 20.35
N THR A 614 23.89 6.83 19.48
CA THR A 614 24.13 7.48 18.19
C THR A 614 23.25 6.93 17.06
N THR A 615 22.38 5.97 17.36
CA THR A 615 21.53 5.30 16.37
C THR A 615 20.08 5.77 16.48
N ASN A 616 19.31 5.48 15.42
CA ASN A 616 17.86 5.74 15.44
C ASN A 616 17.07 4.68 16.24
N ALA A 617 17.72 3.72 16.88
CA ALA A 617 17.02 2.61 17.55
C ALA A 617 16.22 3.07 18.78
N GLU A 618 16.76 3.99 19.62
CA GLU A 618 16.02 4.55 20.74
C GLU A 618 14.84 5.42 20.27
N LEU A 619 15.02 6.17 19.19
CA LEU A 619 13.96 6.97 18.60
C LEU A 619 12.77 6.09 18.17
N VAL A 620 13.03 4.98 17.49
CA VAL A 620 12.02 4.03 17.06
C VAL A 620 11.24 3.44 18.24
N LEU A 621 11.94 3.02 19.29
CA LEU A 621 11.30 2.50 20.51
C LEU A 621 10.46 3.57 21.22
N THR A 622 10.93 4.82 21.21
CA THR A 622 10.20 5.95 21.78
C THR A 622 8.93 6.25 21.00
N ILE A 623 9.00 6.23 19.67
CA ILE A 623 7.82 6.42 18.80
C ILE A 623 6.79 5.32 19.07
N LEU A 624 7.18 4.05 19.00
CA LEU A 624 6.28 2.93 19.25
C LEU A 624 5.65 3.01 20.66
N ARG A 625 6.47 3.32 21.67
CA ARG A 625 5.96 3.49 23.02
C ARG A 625 4.87 4.56 23.09
N ARG A 626 5.12 5.74 22.49
CA ARG A 626 4.18 6.87 22.51
C ARG A 626 2.92 6.61 21.70
N GLN A 627 3.00 5.82 20.63
CA GLN A 627 1.83 5.41 19.86
C GLN A 627 0.92 4.42 20.60
N VAL A 628 1.46 3.63 21.52
CA VAL A 628 0.70 2.58 22.23
C VAL A 628 0.26 3.04 23.62
N VAL A 629 1.09 3.74 24.36
CA VAL A 629 0.77 4.18 25.73
C VAL A 629 1.11 5.65 25.96
N GLU A 630 0.29 6.29 26.78
CA GLU A 630 0.48 7.65 27.25
C GLU A 630 0.75 7.64 28.77
N THR A 631 1.58 8.54 29.23
CA THR A 631 1.78 8.79 30.67
C THR A 631 1.01 10.05 31.04
N THR A 632 0.06 9.91 31.95
CA THR A 632 -0.74 11.03 32.43
C THR A 632 0.00 11.84 33.48
N PRO A 633 -0.42 13.10 33.80
CA PRO A 633 0.25 13.94 34.82
C PRO A 633 0.32 13.31 36.20
N ASP A 634 -0.60 12.41 36.56
CA ASP A 634 -0.57 11.65 37.81
C ASP A 634 0.36 10.40 37.74
N GLY A 635 1.16 10.28 36.68
CA GLY A 635 2.14 9.19 36.49
C GLY A 635 1.56 7.84 36.08
N LYS A 636 0.25 7.78 35.78
CA LYS A 636 -0.37 6.56 35.31
C LYS A 636 -0.18 6.41 33.80
N HIS A 637 0.04 5.18 33.36
CA HIS A 637 0.09 4.84 31.95
C HIS A 637 -1.31 4.52 31.44
N ARG A 638 -1.67 5.06 30.29
CA ARG A 638 -2.91 4.73 29.57
C ARG A 638 -2.58 4.37 28.12
N PRO A 639 -3.42 3.54 27.48
CA PRO A 639 -3.39 3.43 26.04
C PRO A 639 -3.55 4.80 25.40
N GLN A 640 -2.85 5.03 24.29
CA GLN A 640 -2.93 6.31 23.56
C GLN A 640 -4.39 6.55 23.12
N PRO A 641 -5.04 7.65 23.53
CA PRO A 641 -6.44 7.89 23.20
C PRO A 641 -6.67 8.28 21.73
N ARG A 642 -5.63 8.76 21.07
CA ARG A 642 -5.72 9.22 19.68
C ARG A 642 -5.19 8.17 18.72
N TRP A 643 -6.00 7.91 17.71
CA TRP A 643 -5.63 7.09 16.57
C TRP A 643 -5.28 8.01 15.41
N ILE A 644 -4.05 7.91 14.90
CA ILE A 644 -3.58 8.71 13.77
C ILE A 644 -3.53 7.81 12.55
N LYS A 645 -4.55 7.94 11.70
CA LYS A 645 -4.63 7.20 10.44
C LYS A 645 -3.48 7.62 9.52
N TYR A 646 -2.71 6.65 9.01
CA TYR A 646 -1.51 6.88 8.20
C TYR A 646 -0.45 7.77 8.85
N GLY A 647 -0.55 7.98 10.15
CA GLY A 647 0.29 8.91 10.91
C GLY A 647 1.77 8.55 10.89
N SER A 648 2.10 7.26 10.79
CA SER A 648 3.50 6.80 10.81
C SER A 648 4.31 7.37 9.65
N ARG A 649 3.76 7.45 8.45
CA ARG A 649 4.44 8.04 7.30
C ARG A 649 4.66 9.54 7.45
N VAL A 650 3.61 10.25 7.84
CA VAL A 650 3.69 11.69 8.08
C VAL A 650 4.66 11.98 9.21
N LEU A 651 4.60 11.21 10.30
CA LEU A 651 5.50 11.30 11.44
C LEU A 651 6.97 11.13 11.03
N LEU A 652 7.27 10.10 10.24
CA LEU A 652 8.62 9.82 9.78
C LEU A 652 9.16 10.92 8.86
N SER A 653 8.36 11.39 7.91
CA SER A 653 8.75 12.51 7.04
C SER A 653 9.14 13.76 7.83
N ILE A 654 8.34 14.12 8.84
CA ILE A 654 8.61 15.30 9.68
C ILE A 654 9.89 15.10 10.48
N ILE A 655 10.08 13.94 11.08
CA ILE A 655 11.26 13.63 11.90
C ILE A 655 12.54 13.64 11.06
N GLU A 656 12.49 13.08 9.86
CA GLU A 656 13.64 13.00 8.96
C GLU A 656 14.12 14.36 8.46
N GLU A 657 13.21 15.29 8.20
CA GLU A 657 13.56 16.65 7.75
C GLU A 657 14.15 17.52 8.87
N GLN A 658 13.96 17.16 10.13
CA GLN A 658 14.25 18.03 11.28
C GLN A 658 15.15 17.35 12.33
N GLU A 659 16.28 16.79 11.89
CA GLU A 659 17.19 16.00 12.76
C GLU A 659 17.55 16.66 14.11
N ALA A 660 17.71 17.97 14.14
CA ALA A 660 18.15 18.69 15.32
C ALA A 660 17.06 18.84 16.42
N ASP A 661 15.78 18.73 16.06
CA ASP A 661 14.65 19.04 16.95
C ASP A 661 13.68 17.87 17.13
N ARG A 662 14.17 16.64 16.94
CA ARG A 662 13.34 15.41 16.94
C ARG A 662 12.55 15.21 18.24
N ALA A 663 13.12 15.55 19.38
CA ALA A 663 12.45 15.39 20.67
C ALA A 663 11.27 16.35 20.81
N GLU A 664 11.44 17.61 20.46
CA GLU A 664 10.40 18.63 20.49
C GLU A 664 9.28 18.35 19.50
N ILE A 665 9.62 17.82 18.32
CA ILE A 665 8.63 17.41 17.31
C ILE A 665 7.78 16.26 17.83
N LEU A 666 8.40 15.24 18.43
CA LEU A 666 7.67 14.14 19.05
C LEU A 666 6.77 14.62 20.18
N ASP A 667 7.26 15.54 21.02
CA ASP A 667 6.47 16.15 22.09
C ASP A 667 5.28 16.93 21.52
N GLY A 668 5.46 17.58 20.37
CA GLY A 668 4.38 18.23 19.64
C GLY A 668 3.33 17.21 19.15
N ILE A 669 3.74 16.25 18.35
CA ILE A 669 2.82 15.28 17.71
C ILE A 669 2.01 14.48 18.73
N PHE A 670 2.63 14.08 19.85
CA PHE A 670 1.95 13.31 20.90
C PHE A 670 1.45 14.19 22.06
N GLY A 671 1.50 15.51 21.92
CA GLY A 671 1.06 16.47 22.91
C GLY A 671 -0.43 16.80 22.84
N ASN A 672 -0.81 17.83 23.61
CA ASN A 672 -2.11 18.47 23.54
C ASN A 672 -1.94 19.83 22.85
N ARG A 673 -2.82 20.16 21.91
CA ARG A 673 -2.74 21.40 21.14
C ARG A 673 -2.81 22.65 22.01
N GLU A 674 -3.67 22.64 23.02
CA GLU A 674 -3.81 23.78 23.95
C GLU A 674 -2.52 24.04 24.72
N ASP A 675 -1.85 22.97 25.18
CA ASP A 675 -0.55 23.09 25.86
C ASP A 675 0.54 23.59 24.93
N LEU A 676 0.54 23.15 23.67
CA LEU A 676 1.48 23.60 22.64
C LEU A 676 1.30 25.09 22.32
N VAL A 677 0.06 25.57 22.19
CA VAL A 677 -0.26 26.99 22.00
C VAL A 677 0.20 27.81 23.24
N ALA A 678 -0.05 27.30 24.44
CA ALA A 678 0.40 27.92 25.66
C ALA A 678 1.95 27.98 25.74
N ASN A 679 2.65 26.93 25.30
CA ASN A 679 4.12 26.90 25.28
C ASN A 679 4.69 27.94 24.30
N VAL A 680 4.07 28.16 23.15
CA VAL A 680 4.47 29.24 22.23
C VAL A 680 4.27 30.62 22.88
N ALA A 681 3.14 30.82 23.56
CA ALA A 681 2.82 32.10 24.21
C ALA A 681 3.74 32.41 25.40
N ASN A 682 4.14 31.37 26.15
CA ASN A 682 4.93 31.51 27.38
C ASN A 682 6.43 31.35 27.19
N ALA A 683 6.91 31.18 25.94
CA ALA A 683 8.33 31.01 25.67
C ALA A 683 9.16 32.24 26.10
N ARG A 684 10.21 32.02 26.91
CA ARG A 684 11.01 33.06 27.54
C ARG A 684 12.10 33.67 26.64
N ASP A 685 12.45 32.98 25.58
CA ASP A 685 13.45 33.42 24.62
C ASP A 685 13.08 33.01 23.18
N THR A 686 13.78 33.57 22.19
CA THR A 686 13.54 33.34 20.77
C THR A 686 13.75 31.87 20.37
N ALA A 687 14.72 31.18 20.96
CA ALA A 687 15.01 29.79 20.64
C ALA A 687 13.92 28.85 21.17
N GLY A 688 13.46 29.07 22.43
CA GLY A 688 12.35 28.34 23.03
C GLY A 688 11.05 28.55 22.26
N ARG A 689 10.77 29.80 21.84
CA ARG A 689 9.60 30.11 21.02
C ARG A 689 9.64 29.40 19.68
N ARG A 690 10.77 29.40 18.99
CA ARG A 690 10.94 28.70 17.71
C ARG A 690 10.73 27.19 17.84
N ARG A 691 11.23 26.57 18.90
CA ARG A 691 11.00 25.14 19.19
C ARG A 691 9.51 24.85 19.43
N ALA A 692 8.87 25.63 20.29
CA ALA A 692 7.44 25.47 20.56
C ALA A 692 6.56 25.67 19.30
N GLU A 693 6.91 26.63 18.45
CA GLU A 693 6.25 26.84 17.15
C GLU A 693 6.44 25.65 16.20
N LYS A 694 7.63 25.00 16.21
CA LYS A 694 7.87 23.79 15.43
C LYS A 694 7.04 22.61 15.93
N ALA A 695 6.96 22.42 17.24
CA ALA A 695 6.15 21.36 17.84
C ALA A 695 4.66 21.54 17.51
N LEU A 696 4.15 22.78 17.63
CA LEU A 696 2.76 23.10 17.27
C LEU A 696 2.49 22.87 15.78
N ARG A 697 3.38 23.30 14.90
CA ARG A 697 3.26 23.04 13.46
C ARG A 697 3.28 21.56 13.12
N ALA A 698 4.12 20.76 13.78
CA ALA A 698 4.13 19.32 13.59
C ALA A 698 2.80 18.68 14.01
N TYR A 699 2.23 19.14 15.13
CA TYR A 699 0.91 18.73 15.58
C TYR A 699 -0.16 19.08 14.54
N ASP A 700 -0.27 20.36 14.18
CA ASP A 700 -1.26 20.85 13.22
C ASP A 700 -1.12 20.13 11.87
N PHE A 701 0.11 19.90 11.38
CA PHE A 701 0.36 19.17 10.15
C PHE A 701 -0.22 17.73 10.19
N VAL A 702 0.02 16.99 11.25
CA VAL A 702 -0.48 15.61 11.39
C VAL A 702 -2.01 15.57 11.51
N TYR A 703 -2.57 16.44 12.35
CA TYR A 703 -4.00 16.39 12.66
C TYR A 703 -4.86 17.13 11.65
N ASP A 704 -4.36 18.21 11.03
CA ASP A 704 -5.09 18.90 9.94
C ASP A 704 -5.29 17.97 8.74
N ILE A 705 -4.25 17.20 8.36
CA ILE A 705 -4.41 16.18 7.30
C ILE A 705 -5.46 15.14 7.70
N TYR A 706 -5.38 14.66 8.94
CA TYR A 706 -6.30 13.63 9.44
C TYR A 706 -7.76 14.11 9.49
N GLU A 707 -7.97 15.36 9.88
CA GLU A 707 -9.31 15.98 9.99
C GLU A 707 -9.80 16.55 8.66
N GLY A 708 -9.01 16.50 7.60
CA GLY A 708 -9.37 17.02 6.27
C GLY A 708 -9.28 18.54 6.16
N HIS A 709 -8.48 19.17 7.00
CA HIS A 709 -8.23 20.61 6.93
C HIS A 709 -7.15 20.97 5.90
N THR A 710 -7.13 22.23 5.46
CA THR A 710 -6.07 22.76 4.62
C THR A 710 -4.74 22.77 5.37
N VAL A 711 -3.71 22.16 4.77
CA VAL A 711 -2.36 22.11 5.35
C VAL A 711 -1.52 23.27 4.83
N LYS A 712 -0.99 24.10 5.72
CA LYS A 712 -0.10 25.20 5.35
C LYS A 712 1.29 24.67 4.95
N ALA A 713 1.87 25.26 3.93
CA ALA A 713 3.24 24.99 3.55
C ALA A 713 4.20 25.44 4.65
N ALA A 714 5.29 24.66 4.83
CA ALA A 714 6.29 24.91 5.86
C ALA A 714 7.15 26.17 5.61
#